data_ad89c7b9f74c3a2c2c532aebc16e3109
#
_entry.id   ad89c7b9f74c3a2c2c532aebc16e3109
#
_cell.length_a   1.000
_cell.length_b   1.000
_cell.length_c   1.000
_cell.angle_alpha   90.00
_cell.angle_beta   90.00
_cell.angle_gamma   90.00
#
_symmetry.space_group_name_H-M   'P 1'
#
loop_
_entity.id
_entity.type
_entity.pdbx_description
1 polymer ?
#
loop_
_entity_poly.entity_id
_entity_poly.type
_entity_poly.pdbx_seq_one_letter_code
_entity_poly.pdbx_strand_id
1 'polypeptide(L)'
;MSQDYNKTVNLPKTDFAMRAALPKREPDMLKGWYDIDLYHRMIARNEGKPRFILHDGPPFSNGKIHMGTTMNKCLKDFIIRYKNMTGFQAPYVPGWDNHGMPIESAIIKQNKLDRKKMSIPEFRDACHEFAQNFVDIQRDQFIRLGVLGEWDEPYLTMNPSFEAEEVKVFGKMFEKGYIYRGKKPVYWCCHDETALAEAEIEYSDIACKSIYVKFKVTDDCGKLARYTDLSNTYFVIWTTTTWTIPGNLAICLNPELTYVLAKAPNGETYILAKELAENVARAAGLESFSCLAEFKGSELEFMKAKHPLYDRESIVILGDHVTLEAGTGCVHTAPGHGMEDYQVCQKYDHSGKTEIGILVPVDDRGVMTSESGKYEGMFYSKANDAIFADLQECGALLASEDIVHPYPHCWRCKKPIIYRATDQWFCSVDAFKEQAIDACSEVKWLPEWGHDRMISMVRERADWCISRQRQWGLPIPVFYCKDCGEPICTPKIIEKISNIFGEKGSNAWFALDVSELLPDSTVCHKCGSKNITKGTDTLDGWFDSGSTHFCSLEHDDPENWPADLYLEGADQYRGWFQSSLLTAVATKGSAPYKAVLTHGWTVDGEGKAMHKSLGNSILPDEMIPKYGADLVRLWAASADYHVDMRCSEAIFKQLSETYLKIRNTARFILGNLDGFDPNERVSFEDMEDIDKWALVRVNALIDRCTKAYDNYEFYNVIHSVHKFCVVDMSSFYLDIIKDRLYCEKSDSRLRRSAQSAMYEILDTMVRLIAPILAFTSNEIWQAMPHDTSAETEHVMLNDMHRVNPAYTLDTAEADKWELLISLRNDVNKALELARAEKTIGKPLEAKVTLYVSDEARKSYEKLSDMPLSTYLIVSEVETVFGTGEGYKGEEFTGVTVRVEPSPAPKCIRCWTHSSTVGKSAEHPELCARCAAALS
;
A
#
# COMPACT_ATOMS: atom_id res chain seq x y z
N MET A 1 7.06 49.62 50.70
CA MET A 1 7.55 48.88 49.54
C MET A 1 6.34 48.47 48.69
N SER A 2 6.24 48.81 47.41
CA SER A 2 5.12 48.37 46.59
C SER A 2 5.16 46.86 46.56
N GLN A 3 4.09 46.19 46.90
CA GLN A 3 3.95 44.74 46.85
C GLN A 3 4.03 44.30 45.40
N ASP A 4 4.95 43.35 45.09
CA ASP A 4 5.08 42.80 43.70
C ASP A 4 3.97 41.78 43.49
N TYR A 5 2.81 42.23 42.98
CA TYR A 5 1.62 41.42 42.72
C TYR A 5 1.82 40.39 41.62
N ASN A 6 2.87 40.52 40.78
CA ASN A 6 3.14 39.52 39.75
C ASN A 6 3.52 38.14 40.37
N LYS A 7 4.05 38.15 41.62
CA LYS A 7 4.35 36.88 42.31
C LYS A 7 3.15 36.18 42.95
N THR A 8 1.99 36.85 42.93
CA THR A 8 0.73 36.33 43.50
C THR A 8 -0.17 35.65 42.46
N VAL A 9 0.18 35.67 41.17
CA VAL A 9 -0.56 34.99 40.11
C VAL A 9 -0.11 33.53 39.96
N ASN A 10 -1.06 32.66 39.62
CA ASN A 10 -0.78 31.22 39.36
C ASN A 10 -0.21 31.08 37.95
N LEU A 11 1.11 31.26 37.81
CA LEU A 11 1.76 31.06 36.51
C LEU A 11 1.88 29.56 36.16
N PRO A 12 1.74 29.19 34.88
CA PRO A 12 1.90 27.79 34.47
C PRO A 12 3.25 27.21 34.82
N LYS A 13 3.27 25.98 35.37
CA LYS A 13 4.48 25.22 35.67
C LYS A 13 4.38 23.80 35.12
N THR A 14 5.42 23.36 34.46
CA THR A 14 5.51 21.99 33.96
C THR A 14 6.95 21.63 33.63
N ASP A 15 7.31 20.38 33.88
CA ASP A 15 8.59 19.79 33.45
C ASP A 15 8.55 19.32 31.97
N PHE A 16 7.39 19.37 31.33
CA PHE A 16 7.24 19.03 29.93
C PHE A 16 8.06 19.96 29.04
N ALA A 17 9.02 19.41 28.34
CA ALA A 17 10.03 20.15 27.62
C ALA A 17 9.44 21.15 26.58
N MET A 18 9.98 22.36 26.53
CA MET A 18 9.52 23.37 25.54
C MET A 18 9.81 22.91 24.10
N ARG A 19 10.98 22.32 23.86
CA ARG A 19 11.38 21.79 22.56
C ARG A 19 11.16 20.29 22.52
N ALA A 20 10.52 19.79 21.49
CA ALA A 20 10.29 18.35 21.30
C ALA A 20 11.61 17.58 21.20
N ALA A 21 12.56 18.06 20.40
CA ALA A 21 13.85 17.42 20.12
C ALA A 21 13.72 15.90 19.85
N LEU A 22 12.67 15.50 19.12
CA LEU A 22 12.27 14.11 18.83
C LEU A 22 13.44 13.22 18.43
N PRO A 23 14.31 13.57 17.46
CA PRO A 23 15.40 12.68 17.06
C PRO A 23 16.33 12.25 18.18
N LYS A 24 16.46 13.10 19.22
CA LYS A 24 17.35 12.85 20.37
C LYS A 24 16.67 12.12 21.50
N ARG A 25 15.37 12.33 21.69
CA ARG A 25 14.63 11.83 22.87
C ARG A 25 13.88 10.53 22.60
N GLU A 26 13.44 10.32 21.37
CA GLU A 26 12.70 9.10 20.98
C GLU A 26 13.50 7.81 21.27
N PRO A 27 14.83 7.72 21.05
CA PRO A 27 15.57 6.50 21.40
C PRO A 27 15.49 6.11 22.88
N ASP A 28 15.56 7.09 23.78
CA ASP A 28 15.44 6.84 25.22
C ASP A 28 14.01 6.44 25.60
N MET A 29 13.00 7.07 24.98
CA MET A 29 11.59 6.70 25.16
C MET A 29 11.33 5.28 24.67
N LEU A 30 11.86 4.93 23.51
CA LEU A 30 11.74 3.60 22.92
C LEU A 30 12.37 2.55 23.84
N LYS A 31 13.56 2.82 24.36
CA LYS A 31 14.19 1.94 25.34
C LYS A 31 13.27 1.72 26.55
N GLY A 32 12.65 2.79 27.08
CA GLY A 32 11.69 2.66 28.18
C GLY A 32 10.50 1.76 27.85
N TRP A 33 10.03 1.72 26.60
CA TRP A 33 8.96 0.82 26.19
C TRP A 33 9.39 -0.66 26.25
N TYR A 34 10.63 -0.96 25.87
CA TYR A 34 11.20 -2.31 25.98
C TYR A 34 11.48 -2.69 27.44
N ASP A 35 11.97 -1.75 28.26
CA ASP A 35 12.25 -1.99 29.68
C ASP A 35 10.99 -2.42 30.46
N ILE A 36 9.80 -1.94 30.05
CA ILE A 36 8.50 -2.31 30.64
C ILE A 36 7.79 -3.43 29.89
N ASP A 37 8.37 -3.97 28.82
CA ASP A 37 7.75 -4.96 27.95
C ASP A 37 6.35 -4.53 27.44
N LEU A 38 6.28 -3.33 26.87
CA LEU A 38 5.02 -2.67 26.51
C LEU A 38 4.15 -3.54 25.60
N TYR A 39 4.73 -4.17 24.57
CA TYR A 39 3.97 -4.94 23.58
C TYR A 39 3.23 -6.11 24.24
N HIS A 40 3.93 -6.97 24.96
CA HIS A 40 3.32 -8.14 25.59
C HIS A 40 2.32 -7.76 26.68
N ARG A 41 2.59 -6.69 27.45
CA ARG A 41 1.64 -6.15 28.43
C ARG A 41 0.35 -5.63 27.79
N MET A 42 0.47 -4.97 26.62
CA MET A 42 -0.68 -4.50 25.85
C MET A 42 -1.55 -5.67 25.34
N ILE A 43 -0.92 -6.75 24.87
CA ILE A 43 -1.62 -7.96 24.43
C ILE A 43 -2.24 -8.71 25.61
N ALA A 44 -1.47 -8.92 26.69
CA ALA A 44 -1.94 -9.62 27.90
C ALA A 44 -3.11 -8.91 28.57
N ARG A 45 -3.10 -7.56 28.62
CA ARG A 45 -4.23 -6.77 29.12
C ARG A 45 -5.56 -7.07 28.42
N ASN A 46 -5.48 -7.48 27.17
CA ASN A 46 -6.64 -7.78 26.32
C ASN A 46 -6.92 -9.28 26.19
N GLU A 47 -6.29 -10.13 27.00
CA GLU A 47 -6.55 -11.57 27.01
C GLU A 47 -8.04 -11.86 27.26
N GLY A 48 -8.61 -12.77 26.45
CA GLY A 48 -10.02 -13.13 26.49
C GLY A 48 -10.98 -12.14 25.83
N LYS A 49 -10.52 -11.02 25.30
CA LYS A 49 -11.31 -10.11 24.47
C LYS A 49 -11.37 -10.63 23.02
N PRO A 50 -12.31 -10.13 22.18
CA PRO A 50 -12.34 -10.47 20.76
C PRO A 50 -11.00 -10.24 20.10
N ARG A 51 -10.54 -11.19 19.28
CA ARG A 51 -9.30 -11.07 18.52
C ARG A 51 -9.51 -10.18 17.30
N PHE A 52 -8.45 -9.49 16.91
CA PHE A 52 -8.34 -8.80 15.63
C PHE A 52 -6.98 -9.13 15.01
N ILE A 53 -6.99 -9.87 13.92
CA ILE A 53 -5.78 -10.38 13.28
C ILE A 53 -5.50 -9.58 12.01
N LEU A 54 -4.44 -8.77 12.05
CA LEU A 54 -3.83 -8.16 10.88
C LEU A 54 -2.62 -8.99 10.49
N HIS A 55 -2.73 -9.75 9.40
CA HIS A 55 -1.62 -10.53 8.88
C HIS A 55 -0.66 -9.64 8.10
N ASP A 56 0.63 -9.74 8.40
CA ASP A 56 1.64 -8.90 7.76
C ASP A 56 2.06 -9.46 6.40
N GLY A 57 1.98 -8.65 5.34
CA GLY A 57 2.60 -8.98 4.06
C GLY A 57 4.13 -8.89 4.18
N PRO A 58 4.86 -9.95 3.84
CA PRO A 58 6.29 -10.04 4.12
C PRO A 58 7.11 -9.22 3.10
N PRO A 59 7.86 -8.18 3.52
CA PRO A 59 8.80 -7.50 2.64
C PRO A 59 10.00 -8.40 2.31
N PHE A 60 10.63 -8.16 1.15
CA PHE A 60 11.88 -8.83 0.80
C PHE A 60 13.04 -8.37 1.69
N SER A 61 13.83 -9.33 2.17
CA SER A 61 15.04 -9.09 2.98
C SER A 61 16.28 -8.86 2.09
N ASN A 62 16.27 -7.80 1.25
CA ASN A 62 17.34 -7.56 0.27
C ASN A 62 17.87 -6.12 0.23
N GLY A 63 17.48 -5.30 1.18
CA GLY A 63 17.86 -3.88 1.27
C GLY A 63 17.22 -3.18 2.46
N LYS A 64 17.61 -1.92 2.68
CA LYS A 64 16.98 -1.05 3.68
C LYS A 64 15.57 -0.66 3.24
N ILE A 65 14.71 -0.33 4.21
CA ILE A 65 13.34 0.12 3.96
C ILE A 65 13.33 1.46 3.21
N HIS A 66 12.26 1.71 2.48
CA HIS A 66 11.97 2.97 1.79
C HIS A 66 10.69 3.61 2.35
N MET A 67 10.36 4.85 1.92
CA MET A 67 9.20 5.56 2.45
C MET A 67 7.87 4.83 2.25
N GLY A 68 7.72 4.06 1.16
CA GLY A 68 6.54 3.22 0.96
C GLY A 68 6.40 2.14 2.02
N THR A 69 7.48 1.39 2.31
CA THR A 69 7.51 0.39 3.39
C THR A 69 7.26 1.04 4.76
N THR A 70 7.82 2.24 4.97
CA THR A 70 7.61 3.03 6.19
C THR A 70 6.14 3.39 6.38
N MET A 71 5.49 3.88 5.33
CA MET A 71 4.05 4.20 5.35
C MET A 71 3.23 2.96 5.69
N ASN A 72 3.46 1.87 4.98
CA ASN A 72 2.78 0.59 5.18
C ASN A 72 2.84 0.12 6.64
N LYS A 73 4.05 0.08 7.22
CA LYS A 73 4.23 -0.36 8.62
C LYS A 73 3.64 0.62 9.64
N CYS A 74 3.68 1.94 9.37
CA CYS A 74 3.01 2.92 10.22
C CYS A 74 1.49 2.74 10.22
N LEU A 75 0.87 2.52 9.04
CA LEU A 75 -0.57 2.30 8.93
C LEU A 75 -1.01 1.04 9.70
N LYS A 76 -0.26 -0.05 9.59
CA LYS A 76 -0.49 -1.28 10.36
C LYS A 76 -0.40 -1.02 11.87
N ASP A 77 0.64 -0.33 12.32
CA ASP A 77 0.82 -0.01 13.74
C ASP A 77 -0.30 0.91 14.28
N PHE A 78 -0.82 1.86 13.47
CA PHE A 78 -1.97 2.67 13.87
C PHE A 78 -3.19 1.80 14.17
N ILE A 79 -3.45 0.82 13.30
CA ILE A 79 -4.57 -0.11 13.45
C ILE A 79 -4.39 -0.99 14.69
N ILE A 80 -3.22 -1.60 14.85
CA ILE A 80 -2.92 -2.48 15.98
C ILE A 80 -3.04 -1.75 17.31
N ARG A 81 -2.48 -0.53 17.41
CA ARG A 81 -2.60 0.31 18.60
C ARG A 81 -4.05 0.68 18.90
N TYR A 82 -4.77 1.15 17.88
CA TYR A 82 -6.18 1.52 18.04
C TYR A 82 -7.05 0.33 18.48
N LYS A 83 -6.90 -0.83 17.85
CA LYS A 83 -7.66 -2.04 18.20
C LYS A 83 -7.40 -2.48 19.63
N ASN A 84 -6.13 -2.48 20.08
CA ASN A 84 -5.80 -2.81 21.45
C ASN A 84 -6.34 -1.79 22.49
N MET A 85 -6.49 -0.51 22.13
CA MET A 85 -7.12 0.51 22.97
C MET A 85 -8.66 0.48 22.94
N THR A 86 -9.28 -0.24 22.00
CA THR A 86 -10.74 -0.26 21.82
C THR A 86 -11.41 -1.60 22.18
N GLY A 87 -10.68 -2.47 22.86
CA GLY A 87 -11.24 -3.69 23.43
C GLY A 87 -11.06 -4.94 22.59
N PHE A 88 -10.06 -4.96 21.72
CA PHE A 88 -9.63 -6.16 21.00
C PHE A 88 -8.27 -6.63 21.54
N GLN A 89 -8.04 -7.93 21.46
CA GLN A 89 -6.70 -8.49 21.50
C GLN A 89 -6.17 -8.53 20.07
N ALA A 90 -5.27 -7.61 19.74
CA ALA A 90 -4.75 -7.47 18.39
C ALA A 90 -3.24 -7.69 18.37
N PRO A 91 -2.77 -8.95 18.30
CA PRO A 91 -1.35 -9.27 18.15
C PRO A 91 -0.88 -8.88 16.74
N TYR A 92 0.42 -8.61 16.61
CA TYR A 92 1.05 -8.32 15.33
C TYR A 92 2.36 -9.07 15.22
N VAL A 93 2.38 -10.09 14.37
CA VAL A 93 3.58 -10.89 14.06
C VAL A 93 4.12 -10.39 12.72
N PRO A 94 5.27 -9.69 12.71
CA PRO A 94 5.90 -9.26 11.47
C PRO A 94 6.48 -10.44 10.70
N GLY A 95 6.57 -10.30 9.38
CA GLY A 95 7.13 -11.35 8.53
C GLY A 95 8.09 -10.84 7.47
N TRP A 96 8.90 -11.74 6.90
CA TRP A 96 9.80 -11.47 5.78
C TRP A 96 9.76 -12.58 4.74
N ASP A 97 9.78 -12.14 3.46
CA ASP A 97 10.01 -13.01 2.31
C ASP A 97 11.52 -13.07 2.04
N ASN A 98 12.10 -14.25 2.23
CA ASN A 98 13.55 -14.43 2.26
C ASN A 98 14.08 -15.19 1.05
N HIS A 99 13.23 -15.77 0.20
CA HIS A 99 13.63 -16.61 -0.91
C HIS A 99 13.62 -15.88 -2.27
N GLY A 100 14.06 -16.61 -3.28
CA GLY A 100 13.92 -16.28 -4.68
C GLY A 100 14.94 -15.31 -5.25
N MET A 101 14.67 -14.91 -6.47
CA MET A 101 15.52 -14.05 -7.30
C MET A 101 15.89 -12.69 -6.65
N PRO A 102 15.02 -12.04 -5.85
CA PRO A 102 15.38 -10.78 -5.20
C PRO A 102 16.62 -10.86 -4.31
N ILE A 103 16.75 -11.92 -3.54
CA ILE A 103 17.88 -12.16 -2.63
C ILE A 103 19.10 -12.63 -3.43
N GLU A 104 18.91 -13.66 -4.26
CA GLU A 104 19.98 -14.26 -5.06
C GLU A 104 20.69 -13.22 -5.95
N SER A 105 19.93 -12.36 -6.65
CA SER A 105 20.50 -11.31 -7.49
C SER A 105 21.19 -10.22 -6.68
N ALA A 106 20.67 -9.91 -5.48
CA ALA A 106 21.26 -8.90 -4.61
C ALA A 106 22.63 -9.35 -4.08
N ILE A 107 22.72 -10.59 -3.57
CA ILE A 107 24.01 -11.11 -3.05
C ILE A 107 25.05 -11.27 -4.15
N ILE A 108 24.67 -11.79 -5.33
CA ILE A 108 25.58 -11.90 -6.48
C ILE A 108 26.17 -10.54 -6.83
N LYS A 109 25.34 -9.51 -6.90
CA LYS A 109 25.77 -8.14 -7.25
C LYS A 109 26.62 -7.49 -6.17
N GLN A 110 26.22 -7.59 -4.90
CA GLN A 110 26.89 -6.91 -3.78
C GLN A 110 28.21 -7.60 -3.42
N ASN A 111 28.21 -8.92 -3.33
CA ASN A 111 29.37 -9.72 -2.90
C ASN A 111 30.18 -10.24 -4.08
N LYS A 112 29.77 -9.94 -5.33
CA LYS A 112 30.42 -10.39 -6.57
C LYS A 112 30.61 -11.91 -6.61
N LEU A 113 29.62 -12.64 -6.09
CA LEU A 113 29.64 -14.11 -6.07
C LEU A 113 29.37 -14.67 -7.48
N ASP A 114 30.03 -15.80 -7.78
CA ASP A 114 29.76 -16.58 -8.98
C ASP A 114 29.14 -17.92 -8.57
N ARG A 115 27.81 -18.02 -8.67
CA ARG A 115 27.07 -19.22 -8.29
C ARG A 115 27.54 -20.50 -9.03
N LYS A 116 28.14 -20.35 -10.21
CA LYS A 116 28.64 -21.49 -11.00
C LYS A 116 29.96 -22.07 -10.46
N LYS A 117 30.63 -21.36 -9.53
CA LYS A 117 31.87 -21.80 -8.88
C LYS A 117 31.71 -22.32 -7.45
N MET A 118 30.49 -22.22 -6.91
CA MET A 118 30.16 -22.67 -5.56
C MET A 118 29.32 -23.94 -5.63
N SER A 119 29.38 -24.77 -4.59
CA SER A 119 28.38 -25.83 -4.41
C SER A 119 27.02 -25.22 -4.06
N ILE A 120 25.93 -25.89 -4.39
CA ILE A 120 24.57 -25.39 -4.11
C ILE A 120 24.38 -25.12 -2.61
N PRO A 121 24.74 -26.02 -1.67
CA PRO A 121 24.63 -25.74 -0.24
C PRO A 121 25.38 -24.48 0.20
N GLU A 122 26.67 -24.31 -0.21
CA GLU A 122 27.46 -23.12 0.13
C GLU A 122 26.85 -21.83 -0.38
N PHE A 123 26.30 -21.85 -1.60
CA PHE A 123 25.61 -20.67 -2.14
C PHE A 123 24.33 -20.37 -1.38
N ARG A 124 23.55 -21.38 -1.01
CA ARG A 124 22.33 -21.25 -0.21
C ARG A 124 22.62 -20.71 1.19
N ASP A 125 23.67 -21.19 1.86
CA ASP A 125 24.09 -20.67 3.16
C ASP A 125 24.47 -19.18 3.07
N ALA A 126 25.19 -18.79 2.02
CA ALA A 126 25.50 -17.37 1.80
C ALA A 126 24.25 -16.51 1.55
N CYS A 127 23.24 -17.02 0.83
CA CYS A 127 21.95 -16.36 0.64
C CYS A 127 21.19 -16.22 1.96
N HIS A 128 21.18 -17.26 2.78
CA HIS A 128 20.55 -17.26 4.10
C HIS A 128 21.16 -16.19 5.02
N GLU A 129 22.49 -16.16 5.14
CA GLU A 129 23.18 -15.14 5.94
C GLU A 129 22.90 -13.72 5.45
N PHE A 130 22.87 -13.54 4.12
CA PHE A 130 22.56 -12.23 3.51
C PHE A 130 21.13 -11.81 3.83
N ALA A 131 20.15 -12.72 3.69
CA ALA A 131 18.75 -12.44 3.99
C ALA A 131 18.56 -12.10 5.47
N GLN A 132 19.18 -12.89 6.37
CA GLN A 132 19.11 -12.67 7.82
C GLN A 132 19.67 -11.30 8.21
N ASN A 133 20.80 -10.89 7.65
CA ASN A 133 21.38 -9.57 7.91
C ASN A 133 20.40 -8.43 7.54
N PHE A 134 19.65 -8.56 6.44
CA PHE A 134 18.66 -7.55 6.08
C PHE A 134 17.38 -7.62 6.89
N VAL A 135 16.97 -8.80 7.38
CA VAL A 135 15.91 -8.94 8.38
C VAL A 135 16.26 -8.11 9.61
N ASP A 136 17.48 -8.26 10.14
CA ASP A 136 17.93 -7.53 11.34
C ASP A 136 17.97 -6.02 11.10
N ILE A 137 18.52 -5.57 9.96
CA ILE A 137 18.55 -4.14 9.60
C ILE A 137 17.13 -3.56 9.48
N GLN A 138 16.22 -4.24 8.81
CA GLN A 138 14.84 -3.77 8.62
C GLN A 138 14.07 -3.79 9.94
N ARG A 139 14.25 -4.83 10.76
CA ARG A 139 13.68 -4.90 12.11
C ARG A 139 14.07 -3.68 12.95
N ASP A 140 15.36 -3.35 12.99
CA ASP A 140 15.85 -2.19 13.74
C ASP A 140 15.26 -0.87 13.20
N GLN A 141 15.08 -0.75 11.88
CA GLN A 141 14.44 0.41 11.26
C GLN A 141 12.94 0.51 11.62
N PHE A 142 12.19 -0.60 11.66
CA PHE A 142 10.79 -0.63 12.10
C PHE A 142 10.65 -0.33 13.59
N ILE A 143 11.51 -0.90 14.42
CA ILE A 143 11.59 -0.61 15.85
C ILE A 143 11.86 0.90 16.05
N ARG A 144 12.80 1.48 15.31
CA ARG A 144 13.11 2.92 15.40
C ARG A 144 11.93 3.82 15.02
N LEU A 145 11.02 3.37 14.17
CA LEU A 145 9.75 4.05 13.86
C LEU A 145 8.73 3.97 15.02
N GLY A 146 9.00 3.18 16.05
CA GLY A 146 8.08 2.93 17.16
C GLY A 146 6.98 1.92 16.83
N VAL A 147 7.16 1.10 15.81
CA VAL A 147 6.21 0.01 15.47
C VAL A 147 6.29 -1.06 16.55
N LEU A 148 5.15 -1.43 17.12
CA LEU A 148 5.02 -2.51 18.10
C LEU A 148 4.68 -3.84 17.42
N GLY A 149 5.27 -4.91 17.88
CA GLY A 149 5.03 -6.25 17.32
C GLY A 149 5.92 -7.31 17.95
N GLU A 150 5.71 -8.56 17.57
CA GLU A 150 6.51 -9.72 17.99
C GLU A 150 7.83 -9.75 17.19
N TRP A 151 8.79 -8.91 17.61
CA TRP A 151 10.06 -8.75 16.91
C TRP A 151 11.06 -9.86 17.18
N ASP A 152 10.89 -10.60 18.27
CA ASP A 152 11.80 -11.67 18.66
C ASP A 152 11.45 -12.99 17.98
N GLU A 153 10.18 -13.21 17.64
CA GLU A 153 9.68 -14.40 16.97
C GLU A 153 8.89 -14.06 15.69
N PRO A 154 9.51 -13.36 14.71
CA PRO A 154 8.86 -13.08 13.45
C PRO A 154 8.72 -14.35 12.60
N TYR A 155 7.77 -14.37 11.64
CA TYR A 155 7.80 -15.43 10.64
C TYR A 155 8.78 -15.10 9.50
N LEU A 156 9.57 -16.06 9.11
CA LEU A 156 10.51 -15.98 8.00
C LEU A 156 10.23 -17.12 7.02
N THR A 157 10.08 -16.83 5.73
CA THR A 157 9.82 -17.89 4.74
C THR A 157 10.97 -18.89 4.62
N MET A 158 12.18 -18.55 5.08
CA MET A 158 13.34 -19.42 5.16
C MET A 158 13.46 -20.23 6.47
N ASN A 159 12.51 -20.09 7.40
CA ASN A 159 12.54 -20.89 8.62
C ASN A 159 12.18 -22.34 8.31
N PRO A 160 12.88 -23.34 8.92
CA PRO A 160 12.59 -24.74 8.70
C PRO A 160 11.13 -25.13 8.92
N SER A 161 10.47 -24.60 9.94
CA SER A 161 9.05 -24.82 10.21
C SER A 161 8.17 -24.31 9.07
N PHE A 162 8.45 -23.10 8.56
CA PHE A 162 7.72 -22.50 7.44
C PHE A 162 7.89 -23.35 6.17
N GLU A 163 9.13 -23.69 5.81
CA GLU A 163 9.46 -24.53 4.65
C GLU A 163 8.74 -25.90 4.71
N ALA A 164 8.65 -26.49 5.90
CA ALA A 164 7.94 -27.75 6.12
C ALA A 164 6.44 -27.63 5.86
N GLU A 165 5.80 -26.56 6.33
CA GLU A 165 4.38 -26.34 6.12
C GLU A 165 4.07 -25.98 4.67
N GLU A 166 4.96 -25.26 3.99
CA GLU A 166 4.80 -24.92 2.58
C GLU A 166 4.86 -26.16 1.68
N VAL A 167 5.73 -27.14 1.99
CA VAL A 167 5.72 -28.46 1.34
C VAL A 167 4.34 -29.13 1.47
N LYS A 168 3.65 -28.97 2.62
CA LYS A 168 2.29 -29.51 2.79
C LYS A 168 1.24 -28.78 1.95
N VAL A 169 1.38 -27.45 1.78
CA VAL A 169 0.51 -26.67 0.86
C VAL A 169 0.65 -27.21 -0.56
N PHE A 170 1.90 -27.35 -1.05
CA PHE A 170 2.18 -27.97 -2.34
C PHE A 170 1.54 -29.37 -2.45
N GLY A 171 1.73 -30.21 -1.43
CA GLY A 171 1.18 -31.55 -1.39
C GLY A 171 -0.34 -31.59 -1.49
N LYS A 172 -1.06 -30.75 -0.72
CA LYS A 172 -2.52 -30.65 -0.77
C LYS A 172 -3.03 -30.23 -2.15
N MET A 173 -2.36 -29.29 -2.80
CA MET A 173 -2.73 -28.84 -4.13
C MET A 173 -2.42 -29.90 -5.20
N PHE A 174 -1.32 -30.62 -5.03
CA PHE A 174 -0.95 -31.75 -5.90
C PHE A 174 -1.94 -32.91 -5.79
N GLU A 175 -2.35 -33.30 -4.59
CA GLU A 175 -3.35 -34.36 -4.35
C GLU A 175 -4.71 -34.02 -4.97
N LYS A 176 -5.11 -32.75 -4.98
CA LYS A 176 -6.35 -32.31 -5.65
C LYS A 176 -6.23 -32.26 -7.18
N GLY A 177 -5.03 -32.52 -7.74
CA GLY A 177 -4.78 -32.49 -9.18
C GLY A 177 -4.65 -31.07 -9.75
N TYR A 178 -4.49 -30.07 -8.90
CA TYR A 178 -4.30 -28.68 -9.37
C TYR A 178 -2.87 -28.42 -9.84
N ILE A 179 -1.88 -29.16 -9.35
CA ILE A 179 -0.49 -29.05 -9.76
C ILE A 179 -0.18 -30.15 -10.77
N TYR A 180 0.34 -29.74 -11.92
CA TYR A 180 0.70 -30.65 -13.01
C TYR A 180 1.98 -30.20 -13.73
N ARG A 181 2.65 -31.12 -14.43
CA ARG A 181 3.80 -30.83 -15.27
C ARG A 181 3.35 -30.67 -16.74
N GLY A 182 3.83 -29.64 -17.42
CA GLY A 182 3.49 -29.41 -18.82
C GLY A 182 4.59 -28.66 -19.56
N LYS A 183 4.61 -28.83 -20.92
CA LYS A 183 5.48 -28.04 -21.80
C LYS A 183 4.65 -26.95 -22.44
N LYS A 184 4.74 -25.72 -21.90
CA LYS A 184 3.99 -24.54 -22.37
C LYS A 184 4.91 -23.35 -22.53
N PRO A 185 4.59 -22.37 -23.41
CA PRO A 185 5.28 -21.08 -23.42
C PRO A 185 5.11 -20.35 -22.08
N VAL A 186 6.22 -19.91 -21.53
CA VAL A 186 6.28 -19.06 -20.31
C VAL A 186 7.10 -17.82 -20.61
N TYR A 187 6.95 -16.78 -19.79
CA TYR A 187 7.91 -15.70 -19.79
C TYR A 187 9.26 -16.24 -19.34
N TRP A 188 10.29 -16.03 -20.16
CA TRP A 188 11.62 -16.56 -19.93
C TRP A 188 12.68 -15.47 -19.98
N CYS A 189 13.46 -15.34 -18.90
CA CYS A 189 14.61 -14.46 -18.87
C CYS A 189 15.87 -15.22 -19.28
N CYS A 190 16.42 -14.94 -20.45
CA CYS A 190 17.63 -15.58 -20.94
C CYS A 190 18.89 -15.17 -20.17
N HIS A 191 18.87 -14.04 -19.47
CA HIS A 191 20.00 -13.52 -18.69
C HIS A 191 20.05 -14.12 -17.28
N ASP A 192 18.88 -14.36 -16.67
CA ASP A 192 18.75 -15.00 -15.39
C ASP A 192 18.52 -16.52 -15.51
N GLU A 193 18.33 -17.02 -16.74
CA GLU A 193 18.11 -18.43 -17.09
C GLU A 193 16.96 -19.07 -16.29
N THR A 194 15.79 -18.39 -16.23
CA THR A 194 14.63 -18.83 -15.44
C THR A 194 13.30 -18.37 -16.01
N ALA A 195 12.24 -19.12 -15.72
CA ALA A 195 10.86 -18.71 -15.93
C ALA A 195 10.49 -17.53 -15.01
N LEU A 196 9.55 -16.70 -15.44
CA LEU A 196 9.03 -15.56 -14.69
C LEU A 196 7.50 -15.66 -14.58
N ALA A 197 6.95 -15.15 -13.47
CA ALA A 197 5.53 -14.91 -13.32
C ALA A 197 5.14 -13.57 -13.99
N GLU A 198 3.85 -13.35 -14.20
CA GLU A 198 3.33 -12.07 -14.74
C GLU A 198 3.69 -10.87 -13.85
N ALA A 199 3.71 -11.06 -12.53
CA ALA A 199 4.12 -10.03 -11.56
C ALA A 199 5.63 -9.70 -11.60
N GLU A 200 6.42 -10.49 -12.34
CA GLU A 200 7.88 -10.33 -12.45
C GLU A 200 8.32 -9.69 -13.77
N ILE A 201 7.36 -9.17 -14.56
CA ILE A 201 7.63 -8.47 -15.81
C ILE A 201 7.26 -7.00 -15.72
N GLU A 202 8.00 -6.18 -16.45
CA GLU A 202 7.76 -4.75 -16.63
C GLU A 202 7.76 -4.45 -18.12
N TYR A 203 6.94 -3.50 -18.57
CA TYR A 203 6.93 -3.11 -19.97
C TYR A 203 7.76 -1.84 -20.17
N SER A 204 8.58 -1.84 -21.24
CA SER A 204 9.36 -0.68 -21.69
C SER A 204 9.27 -0.61 -23.20
N ASP A 205 9.25 0.62 -23.72
CA ASP A 205 9.22 0.82 -25.17
C ASP A 205 10.55 0.42 -25.79
N ILE A 206 10.50 -0.40 -26.85
CA ILE A 206 11.63 -0.75 -27.68
C ILE A 206 11.39 -0.37 -29.13
N ALA A 207 12.44 0.05 -29.81
CA ALA A 207 12.45 0.21 -31.26
C ALA A 207 12.81 -1.12 -31.93
N CYS A 208 12.00 -1.59 -32.84
CA CYS A 208 12.27 -2.81 -33.62
C CYS A 208 11.75 -2.66 -35.05
N LYS A 209 12.12 -3.63 -35.90
CA LYS A 209 11.56 -3.76 -37.24
C LYS A 209 10.39 -4.72 -37.21
N SER A 210 9.23 -4.28 -37.67
CA SER A 210 8.16 -5.20 -38.10
C SER A 210 8.42 -5.66 -39.52
N ILE A 211 8.06 -6.90 -39.82
CA ILE A 211 8.27 -7.50 -41.13
C ILE A 211 7.00 -8.12 -41.70
N TYR A 212 6.81 -8.00 -43.00
CA TYR A 212 5.77 -8.66 -43.77
C TYR A 212 6.41 -9.76 -44.59
N VAL A 213 6.02 -11.02 -44.38
CA VAL A 213 6.69 -12.19 -44.96
C VAL A 213 5.72 -13.03 -45.77
N LYS A 214 6.14 -13.39 -47.00
CA LYS A 214 5.38 -14.21 -47.97
C LYS A 214 5.61 -15.69 -47.71
N PHE A 215 4.53 -16.43 -47.56
CA PHE A 215 4.49 -17.90 -47.44
C PHE A 215 3.77 -18.45 -48.70
N LYS A 216 4.50 -19.13 -49.59
CA LYS A 216 3.98 -19.58 -50.87
C LYS A 216 2.94 -20.69 -50.67
N VAL A 217 1.74 -20.54 -51.28
CA VAL A 217 0.68 -21.58 -51.25
C VAL A 217 1.17 -22.83 -51.95
N THR A 218 1.10 -23.97 -51.27
CA THR A 218 1.45 -25.31 -51.84
C THR A 218 0.24 -26.19 -52.04
N ASP A 219 -0.77 -26.04 -51.16
CA ASP A 219 -2.05 -26.74 -51.28
C ASP A 219 -3.19 -25.75 -50.96
N ASP A 220 -4.06 -25.51 -51.94
CA ASP A 220 -5.21 -24.61 -51.81
C ASP A 220 -6.52 -25.34 -51.46
N CYS A 221 -6.47 -26.64 -51.21
CA CYS A 221 -7.64 -27.49 -51.02
C CYS A 221 -8.69 -27.35 -52.16
N GLY A 222 -8.23 -27.00 -53.38
CA GLY A 222 -9.07 -26.83 -54.57
C GLY A 222 -9.88 -25.52 -54.60
N LYS A 223 -9.52 -24.51 -53.82
CA LYS A 223 -10.33 -23.29 -53.66
C LYS A 223 -9.84 -22.11 -54.51
N LEU A 224 -8.54 -21.95 -54.67
CA LEU A 224 -7.92 -20.75 -55.26
C LEU A 224 -7.52 -20.94 -56.74
N ALA A 225 -7.18 -22.13 -57.19
CA ALA A 225 -6.63 -22.40 -58.52
C ALA A 225 -7.50 -21.91 -59.72
N ARG A 226 -8.80 -21.71 -59.51
CA ARG A 226 -9.72 -21.13 -60.49
C ARG A 226 -9.61 -19.63 -60.68
N TYR A 227 -8.98 -18.93 -59.71
CA TYR A 227 -8.87 -17.45 -59.72
C TYR A 227 -7.45 -16.98 -60.01
N THR A 228 -6.42 -17.78 -59.67
CA THR A 228 -5.02 -17.39 -59.76
C THR A 228 -4.11 -18.59 -59.99
N ASP A 229 -2.88 -18.33 -60.44
CA ASP A 229 -1.80 -19.32 -60.50
C ASP A 229 -1.17 -19.46 -59.09
N LEU A 230 -1.26 -20.67 -58.53
CA LEU A 230 -0.73 -20.98 -57.19
C LEU A 230 0.80 -20.80 -57.14
N SER A 231 1.52 -20.90 -58.28
CA SER A 231 2.97 -20.70 -58.30
C SER A 231 3.41 -19.33 -57.84
N ASN A 232 2.51 -18.33 -57.92
CA ASN A 232 2.73 -16.94 -57.54
C ASN A 232 1.73 -16.44 -56.50
N THR A 233 1.19 -17.35 -55.67
CA THR A 233 0.21 -17.01 -54.63
C THR A 233 0.79 -17.25 -53.22
N TYR A 234 0.60 -16.27 -52.33
CA TYR A 234 1.23 -16.26 -51.05
C TYR A 234 0.25 -15.82 -49.92
N PHE A 235 0.31 -16.43 -48.77
CA PHE A 235 -0.15 -15.82 -47.53
C PHE A 235 0.90 -14.79 -47.08
N VAL A 236 0.47 -13.62 -46.63
CA VAL A 236 1.36 -12.61 -46.08
C VAL A 236 1.16 -12.53 -44.59
N ILE A 237 2.15 -12.95 -43.83
CA ILE A 237 2.15 -12.83 -42.36
C ILE A 237 2.86 -11.55 -41.95
N TRP A 238 2.59 -11.12 -40.73
CA TRP A 238 3.27 -9.97 -40.09
C TRP A 238 3.81 -10.37 -38.71
N THR A 239 4.99 -9.88 -38.37
CA THR A 239 5.57 -10.09 -37.04
C THR A 239 6.56 -8.97 -36.68
N THR A 240 6.65 -8.68 -35.37
CA THR A 240 7.68 -7.81 -34.76
C THR A 240 8.88 -8.63 -34.23
N THR A 241 8.75 -9.96 -34.21
CA THR A 241 9.68 -10.88 -33.55
C THR A 241 10.30 -11.81 -34.60
N THR A 242 11.22 -11.29 -35.41
CA THR A 242 11.83 -11.99 -36.58
C THR A 242 12.50 -13.31 -36.19
N TRP A 243 13.13 -13.39 -35.00
CA TRP A 243 13.83 -14.60 -34.54
C TRP A 243 12.91 -15.81 -34.28
N THR A 244 11.56 -15.61 -34.23
CA THR A 244 10.60 -16.71 -34.07
C THR A 244 10.21 -17.37 -35.41
N ILE A 245 10.55 -16.79 -36.55
CA ILE A 245 10.27 -17.37 -37.87
C ILE A 245 10.75 -18.83 -37.97
N PRO A 246 11.96 -19.22 -37.50
CA PRO A 246 12.38 -20.61 -37.50
C PRO A 246 11.46 -21.56 -36.73
N GLY A 247 10.69 -21.05 -35.76
CA GLY A 247 9.70 -21.78 -34.96
C GLY A 247 8.31 -21.85 -35.56
N ASN A 248 8.06 -21.24 -36.71
CA ASN A 248 6.75 -21.26 -37.39
C ASN A 248 6.30 -22.68 -37.80
N LEU A 249 5.06 -23.03 -37.43
CA LEU A 249 4.43 -24.30 -37.80
C LEU A 249 3.07 -24.12 -38.46
N ALA A 250 2.44 -22.94 -38.30
CA ALA A 250 1.12 -22.67 -38.85
C ALA A 250 0.94 -21.18 -39.22
N ILE A 251 -0.14 -20.90 -39.93
CA ILE A 251 -0.66 -19.55 -40.18
C ILE A 251 -2.08 -19.50 -39.64
N CYS A 252 -2.35 -18.64 -38.65
CA CYS A 252 -3.66 -18.53 -38.02
C CYS A 252 -4.49 -17.43 -38.65
N LEU A 253 -5.76 -17.76 -39.00
CA LEU A 253 -6.76 -16.83 -39.50
C LEU A 253 -7.94 -16.72 -38.55
N ASN A 254 -8.65 -15.64 -38.58
CA ASN A 254 -9.94 -15.52 -37.87
C ASN A 254 -11.07 -16.09 -38.73
N PRO A 255 -11.89 -17.02 -38.23
CA PRO A 255 -12.94 -17.68 -39.01
C PRO A 255 -13.98 -16.72 -39.60
N GLU A 256 -14.27 -15.62 -38.88
CA GLU A 256 -15.34 -14.68 -39.26
C GLU A 256 -14.86 -13.50 -40.11
N LEU A 257 -13.56 -13.24 -40.18
CA LEU A 257 -13.02 -12.16 -41.00
C LEU A 257 -13.07 -12.51 -42.48
N THR A 258 -13.13 -11.47 -43.30
CA THR A 258 -13.08 -11.60 -44.79
C THR A 258 -11.64 -11.45 -45.26
N TYR A 259 -11.15 -12.41 -46.02
CA TYR A 259 -9.83 -12.43 -46.66
C TYR A 259 -9.97 -12.21 -48.13
N VAL A 260 -9.08 -11.43 -48.73
CA VAL A 260 -9.05 -11.15 -50.15
C VAL A 260 -7.91 -11.90 -50.84
N LEU A 261 -8.19 -12.40 -52.01
CA LEU A 261 -7.19 -12.85 -52.96
C LEU A 261 -6.78 -11.61 -53.76
N ALA A 262 -5.72 -10.93 -53.33
CA ALA A 262 -5.31 -9.62 -53.80
C ALA A 262 -4.20 -9.72 -54.85
N LYS A 263 -4.49 -9.39 -56.08
CA LYS A 263 -3.53 -9.32 -57.17
C LYS A 263 -2.74 -8.03 -57.14
N ALA A 264 -1.44 -8.12 -57.02
CA ALA A 264 -0.52 -6.99 -56.98
C ALA A 264 -0.02 -6.60 -58.39
N PRO A 265 0.43 -5.36 -58.62
CA PRO A 265 0.98 -4.91 -59.90
C PRO A 265 2.23 -5.67 -60.36
N ASN A 266 3.00 -6.23 -59.45
CA ASN A 266 4.18 -7.06 -59.71
C ASN A 266 3.86 -8.48 -60.24
N GLY A 267 2.58 -8.82 -60.36
CA GLY A 267 2.13 -10.12 -60.86
C GLY A 267 1.96 -11.18 -59.78
N GLU A 268 2.31 -10.96 -58.53
CA GLU A 268 2.05 -11.84 -57.41
C GLU A 268 0.62 -11.70 -56.88
N THR A 269 0.12 -12.71 -56.19
CA THR A 269 -1.21 -12.70 -55.57
C THR A 269 -1.04 -12.96 -54.08
N TYR A 270 -1.68 -12.11 -53.22
CA TYR A 270 -1.56 -12.19 -51.80
C TYR A 270 -2.88 -12.54 -51.13
N ILE A 271 -2.84 -13.33 -50.07
CA ILE A 271 -3.96 -13.63 -49.18
C ILE A 271 -3.75 -12.88 -47.90
N LEU A 272 -4.69 -12.00 -47.57
CA LEU A 272 -4.67 -11.15 -46.35
C LEU A 272 -6.08 -10.65 -46.06
N ALA A 273 -6.30 -10.13 -44.83
CA ALA A 273 -7.60 -9.57 -44.46
C ALA A 273 -7.96 -8.35 -45.31
N LYS A 274 -9.22 -8.32 -45.75
CA LYS A 274 -9.74 -7.29 -46.66
C LYS A 274 -9.52 -5.88 -46.15
N GLU A 275 -9.82 -5.67 -44.89
CA GLU A 275 -9.73 -4.38 -44.17
C GLU A 275 -8.30 -3.88 -44.07
N LEU A 276 -7.30 -4.77 -44.07
CA LEU A 276 -5.88 -4.43 -43.93
C LEU A 276 -5.15 -4.35 -45.28
N ALA A 277 -5.82 -4.68 -46.39
CA ALA A 277 -5.19 -4.76 -47.70
C ALA A 277 -4.53 -3.44 -48.16
N GLU A 278 -5.18 -2.30 -47.97
CA GLU A 278 -4.63 -0.99 -48.31
C GLU A 278 -3.40 -0.63 -47.50
N ASN A 279 -3.38 -0.97 -46.20
CA ASN A 279 -2.24 -0.73 -45.32
C ASN A 279 -1.03 -1.56 -45.75
N VAL A 280 -1.24 -2.84 -46.07
CA VAL A 280 -0.20 -3.73 -46.58
C VAL A 280 0.34 -3.26 -47.94
N ALA A 281 -0.53 -2.80 -48.87
CA ALA A 281 -0.10 -2.23 -50.15
C ALA A 281 0.82 -1.01 -49.92
N ARG A 282 0.44 -0.13 -49.02
CA ARG A 282 1.24 1.05 -48.67
C ARG A 282 2.60 0.69 -48.05
N ALA A 283 2.61 -0.25 -47.10
CA ALA A 283 3.84 -0.74 -46.49
C ALA A 283 4.79 -1.39 -47.49
N ALA A 284 4.22 -2.10 -48.48
CA ALA A 284 4.96 -2.74 -49.54
C ALA A 284 5.38 -1.79 -50.67
N GLY A 285 5.00 -0.51 -50.62
CA GLY A 285 5.29 0.47 -51.67
C GLY A 285 4.54 0.18 -52.99
N LEU A 286 3.38 -0.49 -52.95
CA LEU A 286 2.53 -0.85 -54.05
C LEU A 286 1.36 0.14 -54.20
N GLU A 287 0.95 0.46 -55.41
CA GLU A 287 -0.12 1.47 -55.63
C GLU A 287 -1.49 0.99 -55.09
N SER A 288 -1.87 -0.25 -55.39
CA SER A 288 -3.08 -0.89 -54.88
C SER A 288 -3.12 -2.37 -55.25
N PHE A 289 -4.04 -3.10 -54.64
CA PHE A 289 -4.36 -4.49 -55.01
C PHE A 289 -5.68 -4.53 -55.79
N SER A 290 -5.75 -5.44 -56.76
CA SER A 290 -7.02 -5.81 -57.36
C SER A 290 -7.57 -7.07 -56.71
N CYS A 291 -8.79 -7.00 -56.19
CA CYS A 291 -9.45 -8.16 -55.57
C CYS A 291 -9.92 -9.14 -56.63
N LEU A 292 -9.40 -10.37 -56.60
CA LEU A 292 -9.79 -11.46 -57.50
C LEU A 292 -10.96 -12.27 -56.92
N ALA A 293 -10.97 -12.48 -55.62
CA ALA A 293 -12.01 -13.21 -54.90
C ALA A 293 -11.94 -12.84 -53.40
N GLU A 294 -13.04 -13.08 -52.70
CA GLU A 294 -13.16 -12.93 -51.25
C GLU A 294 -13.57 -14.26 -50.62
N PHE A 295 -13.06 -14.54 -49.41
CA PHE A 295 -13.31 -15.75 -48.65
C PHE A 295 -13.50 -15.41 -47.17
N LYS A 296 -14.32 -16.16 -46.46
CA LYS A 296 -14.25 -16.20 -45.00
C LYS A 296 -13.00 -16.96 -44.55
N GLY A 297 -12.41 -16.58 -43.42
CA GLY A 297 -11.25 -17.32 -42.86
C GLY A 297 -11.53 -18.81 -42.72
N SER A 298 -12.75 -19.16 -42.29
CA SER A 298 -13.22 -20.54 -42.18
C SER A 298 -13.19 -21.34 -43.51
N GLU A 299 -13.26 -20.67 -44.64
CA GLU A 299 -13.17 -21.33 -45.96
C GLU A 299 -11.74 -21.68 -46.36
N LEU A 300 -10.72 -21.05 -45.73
CA LEU A 300 -9.29 -21.24 -46.02
C LEU A 300 -8.60 -22.23 -45.09
N GLU A 301 -9.33 -22.80 -44.13
CA GLU A 301 -8.81 -23.79 -43.16
C GLU A 301 -8.20 -25.01 -43.88
N PHE A 302 -7.10 -25.51 -43.32
CA PHE A 302 -6.28 -26.63 -43.76
C PHE A 302 -5.50 -26.43 -45.08
N MET A 303 -5.56 -25.25 -45.71
CA MET A 303 -4.63 -24.93 -46.77
C MET A 303 -3.19 -25.00 -46.26
N LYS A 304 -2.22 -25.15 -47.16
CA LYS A 304 -0.81 -25.25 -46.81
C LYS A 304 0.03 -24.24 -47.56
N ALA A 305 1.04 -23.76 -46.87
CA ALA A 305 2.04 -22.86 -47.43
C ALA A 305 3.45 -23.29 -47.14
N LYS A 306 4.35 -23.14 -48.09
CA LYS A 306 5.79 -23.42 -47.88
C LYS A 306 6.43 -22.40 -46.97
N HIS A 307 7.13 -22.88 -45.98
CA HIS A 307 7.97 -22.02 -45.12
C HIS A 307 9.12 -21.41 -45.97
N PRO A 308 9.35 -20.06 -45.93
CA PRO A 308 10.31 -19.43 -46.84
C PRO A 308 11.77 -19.85 -46.63
N LEU A 309 12.16 -20.25 -45.43
CA LEU A 309 13.56 -20.58 -45.08
C LEU A 309 13.82 -22.07 -44.81
N TYR A 310 12.77 -22.87 -44.64
CA TYR A 310 12.92 -24.29 -44.27
C TYR A 310 12.10 -25.20 -45.20
N ASP A 311 12.52 -26.47 -45.30
CA ASP A 311 11.82 -27.49 -46.08
C ASP A 311 10.70 -28.11 -45.25
N ARG A 312 9.71 -27.30 -44.90
CA ARG A 312 8.48 -27.71 -44.22
C ARG A 312 7.28 -26.87 -44.70
N GLU A 313 6.10 -27.35 -44.40
CA GLU A 313 4.86 -26.66 -44.67
C GLU A 313 4.29 -26.05 -43.40
N SER A 314 3.65 -24.86 -43.54
CA SER A 314 2.85 -24.21 -42.53
C SER A 314 1.38 -24.42 -42.88
N ILE A 315 0.63 -25.05 -41.98
CA ILE A 315 -0.79 -25.31 -42.16
C ILE A 315 -1.63 -24.09 -41.76
N VAL A 316 -2.71 -23.83 -42.50
CA VAL A 316 -3.67 -22.77 -42.13
C VAL A 316 -4.64 -23.29 -41.06
N ILE A 317 -4.71 -22.59 -39.92
CA ILE A 317 -5.59 -22.90 -38.79
C ILE A 317 -6.45 -21.69 -38.45
N LEU A 318 -7.45 -21.87 -37.56
CA LEU A 318 -8.39 -20.84 -37.18
C LEU A 318 -8.27 -20.48 -35.69
N GLY A 319 -8.29 -19.19 -35.39
CA GLY A 319 -8.24 -18.68 -34.02
C GLY A 319 -8.91 -17.30 -33.85
N ASP A 320 -9.69 -17.15 -32.80
CA ASP A 320 -10.46 -15.92 -32.55
C ASP A 320 -9.58 -14.75 -32.10
N HIS A 321 -8.32 -15.03 -31.70
CA HIS A 321 -7.33 -14.01 -31.26
C HIS A 321 -6.79 -13.18 -32.44
N VAL A 322 -7.01 -13.57 -33.68
CA VAL A 322 -6.59 -12.79 -34.84
C VAL A 322 -7.49 -11.56 -35.00
N THR A 323 -6.92 -10.36 -34.94
CA THR A 323 -7.64 -9.07 -34.99
C THR A 323 -7.27 -8.27 -36.25
N LEU A 324 -7.96 -7.11 -36.41
CA LEU A 324 -7.71 -6.16 -37.50
C LEU A 324 -6.95 -4.91 -37.04
N GLU A 325 -6.40 -4.90 -35.80
CA GLU A 325 -5.74 -3.73 -35.26
C GLU A 325 -4.38 -3.43 -35.93
N ALA A 326 -3.66 -4.46 -36.35
CA ALA A 326 -2.38 -4.34 -37.04
C ALA A 326 -2.08 -5.56 -37.94
N GLY A 327 -1.06 -5.42 -38.77
CA GLY A 327 -0.51 -6.52 -39.59
C GLY A 327 -1.32 -6.83 -40.82
N THR A 328 -1.62 -8.10 -41.08
CA THR A 328 -2.21 -8.61 -42.32
C THR A 328 -3.50 -9.41 -42.10
N GLY A 329 -3.87 -9.71 -40.86
CA GLY A 329 -4.91 -10.66 -40.51
C GLY A 329 -4.50 -12.14 -40.71
N CYS A 330 -3.26 -12.41 -41.12
CA CYS A 330 -2.66 -13.73 -41.17
C CYS A 330 -1.54 -13.78 -40.10
N VAL A 331 -1.78 -14.46 -38.99
CA VAL A 331 -0.84 -14.48 -37.86
C VAL A 331 0.19 -15.59 -38.05
N HIS A 332 1.47 -15.20 -38.03
CA HIS A 332 2.58 -16.13 -37.87
C HIS A 332 2.44 -16.91 -36.57
N THR A 333 2.27 -18.23 -36.68
CA THR A 333 2.00 -19.06 -35.49
C THR A 333 3.19 -19.94 -35.17
N ALA A 334 3.80 -19.65 -33.99
CA ALA A 334 4.94 -20.40 -33.43
C ALA A 334 4.58 -20.87 -32.01
N PRO A 335 4.00 -22.06 -31.83
CA PRO A 335 3.47 -22.55 -30.54
C PRO A 335 4.53 -22.70 -29.44
N GLY A 336 5.81 -22.63 -29.80
CA GLY A 336 6.92 -22.58 -28.85
C GLY A 336 7.18 -21.17 -28.25
N HIS A 337 6.59 -20.12 -28.82
CA HIS A 337 6.94 -18.70 -28.55
C HIS A 337 5.76 -17.76 -28.38
N GLY A 338 4.53 -18.27 -28.25
CA GLY A 338 3.30 -17.52 -28.02
C GLY A 338 2.27 -18.37 -27.29
N MET A 339 1.56 -17.78 -26.31
CA MET A 339 0.55 -18.50 -25.53
C MET A 339 -0.69 -18.78 -26.39
N GLU A 340 -1.18 -17.79 -27.13
CA GLU A 340 -2.31 -17.93 -28.04
C GLU A 340 -1.98 -18.92 -29.16
N ASP A 341 -0.78 -18.84 -29.72
CA ASP A 341 -0.28 -19.79 -30.73
C ASP A 341 -0.27 -21.23 -30.20
N TYR A 342 0.22 -21.39 -28.97
CA TYR A 342 0.22 -22.70 -28.29
C TYR A 342 -1.21 -23.22 -28.08
N GLN A 343 -2.11 -22.40 -27.55
CA GLN A 343 -3.48 -22.80 -27.24
C GLN A 343 -4.27 -23.21 -28.51
N VAL A 344 -4.12 -22.44 -29.57
CA VAL A 344 -4.81 -22.78 -30.85
C VAL A 344 -4.23 -24.04 -31.45
N CYS A 345 -2.90 -24.23 -31.45
CA CYS A 345 -2.29 -25.46 -31.97
C CYS A 345 -2.70 -26.68 -31.14
N GLN A 346 -2.76 -26.59 -29.81
CA GLN A 346 -3.20 -27.67 -28.93
C GLN A 346 -4.67 -28.09 -29.22
N LYS A 347 -5.57 -27.14 -29.53
CA LYS A 347 -6.94 -27.49 -29.96
C LYS A 347 -6.94 -28.38 -31.16
N TYR A 348 -6.06 -28.12 -32.16
CA TYR A 348 -5.94 -28.94 -33.37
C TYR A 348 -5.32 -30.30 -33.08
N ASP A 349 -4.26 -30.36 -32.30
CA ASP A 349 -3.60 -31.61 -31.88
C ASP A 349 -4.58 -32.51 -31.09
N HIS A 350 -5.32 -31.97 -30.14
CA HIS A 350 -6.35 -32.72 -29.39
C HIS A 350 -7.56 -33.14 -30.22
N SER A 351 -7.89 -32.40 -31.29
CA SER A 351 -9.02 -32.75 -32.15
C SER A 351 -8.74 -33.98 -33.01
N GLY A 352 -7.47 -34.38 -33.13
CA GLY A 352 -7.01 -35.46 -33.98
C GLY A 352 -7.14 -35.19 -35.51
N LYS A 353 -7.46 -33.93 -35.88
CA LYS A 353 -7.56 -33.54 -37.29
C LYS A 353 -6.20 -33.33 -37.95
N THR A 354 -5.25 -32.80 -37.19
CA THR A 354 -3.86 -32.59 -37.62
C THR A 354 -2.97 -32.56 -36.37
N GLU A 355 -1.71 -32.92 -36.54
CA GLU A 355 -0.70 -32.81 -35.49
C GLU A 355 0.28 -31.71 -35.88
N ILE A 356 0.31 -30.64 -35.07
CA ILE A 356 1.15 -29.44 -35.28
C ILE A 356 2.43 -29.55 -34.44
N GLY A 357 2.26 -29.89 -33.17
CA GLY A 357 3.36 -30.04 -32.17
C GLY A 357 3.93 -28.71 -31.73
N ILE A 358 5.12 -28.76 -31.10
CA ILE A 358 5.81 -27.59 -30.54
C ILE A 358 7.28 -27.62 -30.96
N LEU A 359 7.73 -26.54 -31.60
CA LEU A 359 9.13 -26.36 -32.02
C LEU A 359 9.73 -25.19 -31.24
N VAL A 360 10.93 -25.39 -30.63
CA VAL A 360 11.59 -24.38 -29.77
C VAL A 360 13.06 -24.24 -30.21
N PRO A 361 13.35 -23.48 -31.26
CA PRO A 361 14.68 -23.36 -31.83
C PRO A 361 15.61 -22.43 -31.03
N VAL A 362 15.39 -22.26 -29.72
CA VAL A 362 16.21 -21.45 -28.81
C VAL A 362 16.37 -22.15 -27.46
N ASP A 363 17.59 -22.12 -26.91
CA ASP A 363 17.90 -22.70 -25.61
C ASP A 363 17.53 -21.77 -24.42
N ASP A 364 17.85 -22.18 -23.20
CA ASP A 364 17.60 -21.46 -21.96
C ASP A 364 18.38 -20.15 -21.84
N ARG A 365 19.51 -20.00 -22.54
CA ARG A 365 20.36 -18.81 -22.57
C ARG A 365 20.01 -17.88 -23.71
N GLY A 366 18.95 -18.17 -24.49
CA GLY A 366 18.55 -17.40 -25.65
C GLY A 366 19.42 -17.63 -26.89
N VAL A 367 20.17 -18.71 -26.91
CA VAL A 367 21.01 -19.11 -28.05
C VAL A 367 20.22 -20.04 -28.96
N MET A 368 20.23 -19.77 -30.26
CA MET A 368 19.57 -20.59 -31.27
C MET A 368 20.20 -21.98 -31.30
N THR A 369 19.35 -23.01 -31.31
CA THR A 369 19.74 -24.43 -31.32
C THR A 369 19.91 -24.97 -32.75
N SER A 370 20.35 -26.23 -32.87
CA SER A 370 20.43 -26.95 -34.16
C SER A 370 19.10 -27.04 -34.91
N GLU A 371 17.94 -26.92 -34.20
CA GLU A 371 16.60 -26.84 -34.84
C GLU A 371 16.41 -25.57 -35.67
N SER A 372 17.21 -24.53 -35.44
CA SER A 372 17.24 -23.30 -36.22
C SER A 372 18.13 -23.39 -37.46
N GLY A 373 18.81 -24.53 -37.68
CA GLY A 373 19.72 -24.76 -38.80
C GLY A 373 20.88 -23.80 -38.86
N LYS A 374 21.02 -22.98 -39.90
CA LYS A 374 22.18 -22.08 -40.08
C LYS A 374 22.32 -20.97 -39.02
N TYR A 375 21.32 -20.77 -38.19
CA TYR A 375 21.35 -19.77 -37.09
C TYR A 375 21.84 -20.37 -35.78
N GLU A 376 22.20 -21.65 -35.73
CA GLU A 376 22.71 -22.33 -34.54
C GLU A 376 23.89 -21.55 -33.93
N GLY A 377 23.88 -21.39 -32.60
CA GLY A 377 24.89 -20.69 -31.85
C GLY A 377 24.75 -19.17 -31.80
N MET A 378 23.80 -18.57 -32.53
CA MET A 378 23.53 -17.14 -32.46
C MET A 378 22.62 -16.82 -31.27
N PHE A 379 22.88 -15.72 -30.58
CA PHE A 379 21.93 -15.18 -29.62
C PHE A 379 20.68 -14.64 -30.37
N TYR A 380 19.47 -14.88 -29.86
CA TYR A 380 18.22 -14.61 -30.56
C TYR A 380 18.10 -13.19 -31.17
N SER A 381 18.59 -12.17 -30.45
CA SER A 381 18.53 -10.79 -30.97
C SER A 381 19.49 -10.57 -32.18
N LYS A 382 20.60 -11.30 -32.25
CA LYS A 382 21.50 -11.28 -33.42
C LYS A 382 20.95 -12.12 -34.58
N ALA A 383 20.20 -13.16 -34.27
CA ALA A 383 19.52 -13.94 -35.27
C ALA A 383 18.46 -13.13 -36.04
N ASN A 384 17.86 -12.10 -35.44
CA ASN A 384 16.94 -11.18 -36.13
C ASN A 384 17.53 -10.62 -37.41
N ASP A 385 18.75 -10.09 -37.36
CA ASP A 385 19.39 -9.45 -38.52
C ASP A 385 19.74 -10.49 -39.61
N ALA A 386 20.21 -11.67 -39.20
CA ALA A 386 20.54 -12.74 -40.14
C ALA A 386 19.29 -13.30 -40.82
N ILE A 387 18.21 -13.57 -40.09
CA ILE A 387 16.93 -14.02 -40.64
C ILE A 387 16.31 -12.95 -41.56
N PHE A 388 16.38 -11.69 -41.17
CA PHE A 388 15.92 -10.58 -42.02
C PHE A 388 16.63 -10.55 -43.38
N ALA A 389 17.95 -10.65 -43.37
CA ALA A 389 18.78 -10.66 -44.57
C ALA A 389 18.42 -11.86 -45.49
N ASP A 390 18.25 -13.05 -44.89
CA ASP A 390 17.87 -14.25 -45.64
C ASP A 390 16.48 -14.18 -46.26
N LEU A 391 15.50 -13.60 -45.54
CA LEU A 391 14.15 -13.35 -46.03
C LEU A 391 14.17 -12.38 -47.25
N GLN A 392 15.07 -11.44 -47.20
CA GLN A 392 15.29 -10.48 -48.29
C GLN A 392 15.97 -11.19 -49.49
N GLU A 393 17.01 -11.98 -49.27
CA GLU A 393 17.76 -12.70 -50.29
C GLU A 393 16.87 -13.72 -51.03
N CYS A 394 16.05 -14.49 -50.32
CA CYS A 394 15.12 -15.46 -50.92
C CYS A 394 13.85 -14.81 -51.52
N GLY A 395 13.71 -13.47 -51.40
CA GLY A 395 12.56 -12.73 -51.92
C GLY A 395 11.25 -12.94 -51.18
N ALA A 396 11.31 -13.49 -49.96
CA ALA A 396 10.14 -13.69 -49.11
C ALA A 396 9.75 -12.47 -48.31
N LEU A 397 10.66 -11.52 -48.09
CA LEU A 397 10.38 -10.24 -47.41
C LEU A 397 9.59 -9.35 -48.36
N LEU A 398 8.33 -9.05 -48.03
CA LEU A 398 7.47 -8.14 -48.82
C LEU A 398 7.71 -6.68 -48.43
N ALA A 399 7.77 -6.38 -47.12
CA ALA A 399 7.97 -5.06 -46.58
C ALA A 399 8.56 -5.12 -45.17
N SER A 400 9.09 -3.97 -44.68
CA SER A 400 9.49 -3.78 -43.32
C SER A 400 9.28 -2.34 -42.88
N GLU A 401 8.90 -2.13 -41.61
CA GLU A 401 8.67 -0.81 -41.02
C GLU A 401 9.37 -0.73 -39.65
N ASP A 402 9.96 0.44 -39.35
CA ASP A 402 10.49 0.70 -38.01
C ASP A 402 9.35 1.11 -37.09
N ILE A 403 9.18 0.42 -35.96
CA ILE A 403 8.13 0.67 -34.99
C ILE A 403 8.69 0.78 -33.58
N VAL A 404 7.96 1.46 -32.72
CA VAL A 404 8.21 1.50 -31.27
C VAL A 404 6.98 0.93 -30.57
N HIS A 405 7.20 -0.05 -29.72
CA HIS A 405 6.10 -0.66 -28.98
C HIS A 405 6.52 -1.14 -27.60
N PRO A 406 5.58 -1.24 -26.62
CA PRO A 406 5.87 -1.79 -25.31
C PRO A 406 6.29 -3.27 -25.42
N TYR A 407 7.40 -3.63 -24.80
CA TYR A 407 7.95 -4.99 -24.80
C TYR A 407 8.23 -5.46 -23.36
N PRO A 408 7.97 -6.72 -23.00
CA PRO A 408 8.17 -7.21 -21.65
C PRO A 408 9.67 -7.37 -21.32
N HIS A 409 10.03 -6.90 -20.13
CA HIS A 409 11.36 -6.95 -19.56
C HIS A 409 11.35 -7.64 -18.19
N CYS A 410 12.43 -8.31 -17.84
CA CYS A 410 12.61 -8.85 -16.51
C CYS A 410 12.68 -7.72 -15.47
N TRP A 411 11.84 -7.80 -14.44
CA TRP A 411 11.79 -6.80 -13.38
C TRP A 411 13.11 -6.61 -12.62
N ARG A 412 14.00 -7.62 -12.65
CA ARG A 412 15.29 -7.63 -11.96
C ARG A 412 16.46 -7.15 -12.80
N CYS A 413 16.75 -7.88 -13.88
CA CYS A 413 17.90 -7.52 -14.73
C CYS A 413 17.57 -6.42 -15.73
N LYS A 414 16.29 -6.02 -15.86
CA LYS A 414 15.78 -4.99 -16.79
C LYS A 414 16.11 -5.28 -18.26
N LYS A 415 16.32 -6.55 -18.60
CA LYS A 415 16.58 -6.99 -19.96
C LYS A 415 15.30 -7.53 -20.62
N PRO A 416 15.19 -7.40 -21.95
CA PRO A 416 14.08 -8.00 -22.67
C PRO A 416 14.00 -9.51 -22.40
N ILE A 417 12.77 -10.01 -22.27
CA ILE A 417 12.48 -11.43 -22.11
C ILE A 417 11.91 -12.03 -23.39
N ILE A 418 11.79 -13.34 -23.43
CA ILE A 418 11.15 -14.05 -24.53
C ILE A 418 10.02 -14.94 -24.01
N TYR A 419 9.10 -15.32 -24.89
CA TYR A 419 8.25 -16.49 -24.65
C TYR A 419 8.98 -17.74 -25.09
N ARG A 420 9.05 -18.75 -24.24
CA ARG A 420 9.72 -20.03 -24.53
C ARG A 420 8.94 -21.21 -23.93
N ALA A 421 8.54 -22.14 -24.77
CA ALA A 421 7.95 -23.38 -24.27
C ALA A 421 9.01 -24.25 -23.62
N THR A 422 8.81 -24.59 -22.37
CA THR A 422 9.71 -25.41 -21.57
C THR A 422 8.90 -26.27 -20.60
N ASP A 423 9.48 -27.37 -20.15
CA ASP A 423 8.86 -28.25 -19.16
C ASP A 423 8.88 -27.55 -17.81
N GLN A 424 7.70 -27.24 -17.27
CA GLN A 424 7.53 -26.55 -16.00
C GLN A 424 6.42 -27.21 -15.17
N TRP A 425 6.38 -26.85 -13.88
CA TRP A 425 5.28 -27.16 -12.99
C TRP A 425 4.29 -25.99 -12.97
N PHE A 426 3.02 -26.31 -13.17
CA PHE A 426 1.93 -25.35 -13.21
C PHE A 426 0.88 -25.67 -12.17
N CYS A 427 0.28 -24.62 -11.62
CA CYS A 427 -1.00 -24.70 -10.93
C CYS A 427 -2.12 -24.34 -11.91
N SER A 428 -3.06 -25.27 -12.11
CA SER A 428 -4.26 -25.04 -12.94
C SER A 428 -5.25 -24.16 -12.20
N VAL A 429 -5.17 -22.84 -12.48
CA VAL A 429 -6.08 -21.86 -11.87
C VAL A 429 -7.51 -22.06 -12.39
N ASP A 430 -7.68 -22.47 -13.65
CA ASP A 430 -8.98 -22.73 -14.25
C ASP A 430 -9.79 -23.79 -13.49
N ALA A 431 -9.12 -24.73 -12.82
CA ALA A 431 -9.79 -25.79 -12.07
C ALA A 431 -10.59 -25.30 -10.85
N PHE A 432 -10.26 -24.12 -10.31
CA PHE A 432 -10.94 -23.52 -9.14
C PHE A 432 -11.18 -22.00 -9.29
N LYS A 433 -11.07 -21.47 -10.50
CA LYS A 433 -11.21 -20.04 -10.82
C LYS A 433 -12.52 -19.44 -10.33
N GLU A 434 -13.64 -20.09 -10.65
CA GLU A 434 -14.97 -19.60 -10.23
C GLU A 434 -15.08 -19.57 -8.70
N GLN A 435 -14.56 -20.59 -8.03
CA GLN A 435 -14.53 -20.63 -6.56
C GLN A 435 -13.68 -19.47 -5.98
N ALA A 436 -12.59 -19.09 -6.63
CA ALA A 436 -11.78 -17.94 -6.22
C ALA A 436 -12.51 -16.61 -6.46
N ILE A 437 -13.28 -16.50 -7.54
CA ILE A 437 -14.13 -15.33 -7.81
C ILE A 437 -15.25 -15.22 -6.78
N ASP A 438 -15.92 -16.33 -6.45
CA ASP A 438 -16.98 -16.37 -5.43
C ASP A 438 -16.42 -15.95 -4.07
N ALA A 439 -15.23 -16.43 -3.69
CA ALA A 439 -14.56 -16.08 -2.45
C ALA A 439 -14.25 -14.57 -2.34
N CYS A 440 -13.95 -13.88 -3.46
CA CYS A 440 -13.76 -12.43 -3.47
C CYS A 440 -15.01 -11.64 -3.05
N SER A 441 -16.21 -12.18 -3.32
CA SER A 441 -17.48 -11.52 -3.01
C SER A 441 -17.81 -11.50 -1.52
N GLU A 442 -17.18 -12.36 -0.72
CA GLU A 442 -17.31 -12.39 0.75
C GLU A 442 -16.33 -11.47 1.47
N VAL A 443 -15.36 -10.89 0.74
CA VAL A 443 -14.31 -10.03 1.28
C VAL A 443 -14.74 -8.57 1.24
N LYS A 444 -14.49 -7.83 2.33
CA LYS A 444 -14.66 -6.36 2.35
C LYS A 444 -13.44 -5.69 1.71
N TRP A 445 -13.63 -5.04 0.58
CA TRP A 445 -12.58 -4.32 -0.13
C TRP A 445 -12.59 -2.83 0.24
N LEU A 446 -11.43 -2.30 0.58
CA LEU A 446 -11.21 -0.90 0.96
C LEU A 446 -10.00 -0.34 0.17
N PRO A 447 -10.22 0.51 -0.84
CA PRO A 447 -11.50 0.99 -1.39
C PRO A 447 -12.30 -0.10 -2.15
N GLU A 448 -13.60 0.15 -2.36
CA GLU A 448 -14.53 -0.82 -2.98
C GLU A 448 -14.12 -1.26 -4.39
N TRP A 449 -13.45 -0.41 -5.17
CA TRP A 449 -12.94 -0.77 -6.52
C TRP A 449 -12.00 -1.97 -6.52
N GLY A 450 -11.41 -2.29 -5.38
CA GLY A 450 -10.54 -3.47 -5.20
C GLY A 450 -11.24 -4.78 -5.52
N HIS A 451 -12.55 -4.88 -5.26
CA HIS A 451 -13.37 -6.02 -5.61
C HIS A 451 -13.34 -6.33 -7.10
N ASP A 452 -13.73 -5.37 -7.93
CA ASP A 452 -13.82 -5.57 -9.38
C ASP A 452 -12.45 -5.80 -10.00
N ARG A 453 -11.43 -5.13 -9.45
CA ARG A 453 -10.04 -5.31 -9.88
C ARG A 453 -9.55 -6.74 -9.62
N MET A 454 -9.78 -7.28 -8.42
CA MET A 454 -9.37 -8.65 -8.10
C MET A 454 -10.11 -9.67 -8.97
N ILE A 455 -11.41 -9.55 -9.11
CA ILE A 455 -12.24 -10.44 -9.93
C ILE A 455 -11.75 -10.43 -11.38
N SER A 456 -11.50 -9.26 -11.97
CA SER A 456 -11.00 -9.15 -13.33
C SER A 456 -9.65 -9.85 -13.49
N MET A 457 -8.73 -9.62 -12.56
CA MET A 457 -7.41 -10.25 -12.58
C MET A 457 -7.46 -11.77 -12.39
N VAL A 458 -8.35 -12.30 -11.56
CA VAL A 458 -8.52 -13.75 -11.38
C VAL A 458 -9.17 -14.35 -12.63
N ARG A 459 -10.17 -13.69 -13.23
CA ARG A 459 -10.86 -14.15 -14.44
C ARG A 459 -9.92 -14.30 -15.63
N GLU A 460 -9.01 -13.34 -15.81
CA GLU A 460 -8.04 -13.32 -16.90
C GLU A 460 -6.80 -14.18 -16.62
N ARG A 461 -6.66 -14.68 -15.39
CA ARG A 461 -5.46 -15.43 -14.99
C ARG A 461 -5.33 -16.73 -15.76
N ALA A 462 -4.20 -16.89 -16.44
CA ALA A 462 -3.74 -18.17 -16.97
C ALA A 462 -3.21 -19.09 -15.84
N ASP A 463 -2.90 -20.33 -16.19
CA ASP A 463 -2.23 -21.26 -15.26
C ASP A 463 -0.94 -20.65 -14.70
N TRP A 464 -0.77 -20.80 -13.42
CA TRP A 464 0.38 -20.25 -12.70
C TRP A 464 1.60 -21.17 -12.82
N CYS A 465 2.65 -20.72 -13.51
CA CYS A 465 3.94 -21.41 -13.53
C CYS A 465 4.62 -21.26 -12.15
N ILE A 466 4.64 -22.33 -11.37
CA ILE A 466 5.16 -22.36 -9.99
C ILE A 466 6.61 -22.80 -9.89
N SER A 467 7.25 -23.24 -10.97
CA SER A 467 8.64 -23.67 -10.96
C SER A 467 9.60 -22.59 -11.44
N ARG A 468 10.77 -22.50 -10.79
CA ARG A 468 11.87 -21.58 -11.11
C ARG A 468 13.17 -22.35 -11.17
N GLN A 469 14.06 -21.95 -12.08
CA GLN A 469 15.41 -22.53 -12.25
C GLN A 469 16.42 -21.75 -11.41
N ARG A 470 16.18 -21.73 -10.09
CA ARG A 470 16.97 -21.00 -9.09
C ARG A 470 17.65 -21.96 -8.11
N GLN A 471 18.70 -21.48 -7.42
CA GLN A 471 19.36 -22.23 -6.35
C GLN A 471 18.86 -21.82 -4.96
N TRP A 472 18.45 -20.55 -4.79
CA TRP A 472 17.85 -20.03 -3.56
C TRP A 472 16.33 -19.91 -3.66
N GLY A 473 15.66 -20.79 -2.97
CA GLY A 473 14.20 -20.95 -2.93
C GLY A 473 13.83 -22.32 -2.36
N LEU A 474 12.56 -22.57 -2.08
CA LEU A 474 12.10 -23.88 -1.62
C LEU A 474 12.14 -24.89 -2.78
N PRO A 475 12.88 -26.00 -2.67
CA PRO A 475 12.90 -27.03 -3.72
C PRO A 475 11.52 -27.67 -3.91
N ILE A 476 11.09 -27.86 -5.15
CA ILE A 476 9.86 -28.60 -5.45
C ILE A 476 10.08 -30.08 -5.05
N PRO A 477 9.26 -30.65 -4.13
CA PRO A 477 9.49 -31.96 -3.54
C PRO A 477 9.11 -33.11 -4.47
N VAL A 478 9.61 -33.09 -5.70
CA VAL A 478 9.32 -34.09 -6.75
C VAL A 478 10.60 -34.79 -7.21
N PHE A 479 10.50 -36.09 -7.33
CA PHE A 479 11.56 -36.95 -7.87
C PHE A 479 11.21 -37.36 -9.29
N TYR A 480 12.21 -37.85 -10.03
CA TYR A 480 12.03 -38.32 -11.41
C TYR A 480 12.65 -39.72 -11.59
N CYS A 481 11.94 -40.57 -12.32
CA CYS A 481 12.50 -41.82 -12.78
C CYS A 481 13.53 -41.57 -13.88
N LYS A 482 14.78 -42.02 -13.72
CA LYS A 482 15.81 -41.81 -14.73
C LYS A 482 15.57 -42.65 -16.02
N ASP A 483 14.82 -43.75 -15.87
CA ASP A 483 14.61 -44.68 -16.98
C ASP A 483 13.44 -44.29 -17.89
N CYS A 484 12.39 -43.66 -17.37
CA CYS A 484 11.22 -43.24 -18.16
C CYS A 484 10.80 -41.79 -18.02
N GLY A 485 11.50 -40.98 -17.24
CA GLY A 485 11.23 -39.53 -17.04
C GLY A 485 10.00 -39.22 -16.19
N GLU A 486 9.28 -40.25 -15.69
CA GLU A 486 8.04 -40.05 -14.93
C GLU A 486 8.26 -39.32 -13.61
N PRO A 487 7.51 -38.28 -13.29
CA PRO A 487 7.57 -37.62 -11.98
C PRO A 487 7.01 -38.52 -10.88
N ILE A 488 7.64 -38.50 -9.70
CA ILE A 488 7.29 -39.30 -8.54
C ILE A 488 7.06 -38.35 -7.37
N CYS A 489 5.78 -38.19 -6.99
CA CYS A 489 5.33 -37.45 -5.83
C CYS A 489 4.13 -38.18 -5.22
N THR A 490 4.16 -38.41 -3.94
CA THR A 490 3.07 -39.09 -3.20
C THR A 490 2.89 -38.44 -1.82
N PRO A 491 1.73 -38.59 -1.17
CA PRO A 491 1.50 -38.09 0.19
C PRO A 491 2.59 -38.48 1.19
N LYS A 492 3.09 -39.74 1.10
CA LYS A 492 4.18 -40.22 1.97
C LYS A 492 5.53 -39.54 1.69
N ILE A 493 5.78 -39.18 0.43
CA ILE A 493 6.98 -38.39 0.07
C ILE A 493 6.86 -36.99 0.63
N ILE A 494 5.72 -36.34 0.43
CA ILE A 494 5.44 -35.01 0.97
C ILE A 494 5.61 -34.95 2.49
N GLU A 495 5.02 -35.93 3.22
CA GLU A 495 5.15 -36.01 4.66
C GLU A 495 6.62 -36.20 5.10
N LYS A 496 7.35 -37.11 4.45
CA LYS A 496 8.77 -37.32 4.76
C LYS A 496 9.62 -36.09 4.50
N ILE A 497 9.44 -35.42 3.36
CA ILE A 497 10.21 -34.24 3.00
C ILE A 497 9.85 -33.07 3.94
N SER A 498 8.56 -32.87 4.25
CA SER A 498 8.13 -31.88 5.23
C SER A 498 8.82 -32.10 6.59
N ASN A 499 8.85 -33.32 7.10
CA ASN A 499 9.52 -33.62 8.36
C ASN A 499 11.03 -33.34 8.30
N ILE A 500 11.70 -33.73 7.19
CA ILE A 500 13.14 -33.44 7.01
C ILE A 500 13.40 -31.94 6.96
N PHE A 501 12.56 -31.17 6.25
CA PHE A 501 12.73 -29.71 6.17
C PHE A 501 12.45 -29.05 7.51
N GLY A 502 11.47 -29.53 8.29
CA GLY A 502 11.20 -29.03 9.63
C GLY A 502 12.36 -29.26 10.61
N GLU A 503 13.14 -30.35 10.43
CA GLU A 503 14.30 -30.64 11.29
C GLU A 503 15.59 -29.97 10.81
N LYS A 504 15.84 -29.93 9.49
CA LYS A 504 17.16 -29.61 8.89
C LYS A 504 17.14 -28.43 7.91
N GLY A 505 15.97 -27.86 7.63
CA GLY A 505 15.80 -26.87 6.58
C GLY A 505 15.90 -27.48 5.16
N SER A 506 15.50 -26.68 4.16
CA SER A 506 15.46 -27.14 2.75
C SER A 506 16.83 -27.37 2.12
N ASN A 507 17.93 -26.92 2.75
CA ASN A 507 19.29 -27.30 2.33
C ASN A 507 19.50 -28.83 2.33
N ALA A 508 18.76 -29.56 3.15
CA ALA A 508 18.76 -31.02 3.18
C ALA A 508 18.43 -31.66 1.82
N TRP A 509 17.59 -30.99 0.99
CA TRP A 509 17.28 -31.46 -0.37
C TRP A 509 18.53 -31.63 -1.23
N PHE A 510 19.49 -30.74 -1.12
CA PHE A 510 20.70 -30.71 -1.93
C PHE A 510 21.84 -31.49 -1.26
N ALA A 511 21.87 -31.56 0.06
CA ALA A 511 22.94 -32.19 0.83
C ALA A 511 22.77 -33.70 0.99
N LEU A 512 21.53 -34.24 1.14
CA LEU A 512 21.24 -35.62 1.40
C LEU A 512 21.12 -36.44 0.10
N ASP A 513 21.43 -37.74 0.16
CA ASP A 513 21.22 -38.67 -0.96
C ASP A 513 19.72 -38.97 -1.16
N VAL A 514 19.36 -39.39 -2.40
CA VAL A 514 17.97 -39.75 -2.77
C VAL A 514 17.39 -40.82 -1.84
N SER A 515 18.20 -41.80 -1.41
CA SER A 515 17.77 -42.85 -0.49
C SER A 515 17.40 -42.34 0.90
N GLU A 516 17.97 -41.25 1.37
CA GLU A 516 17.66 -40.65 2.66
C GLU A 516 16.36 -39.85 2.58
N LEU A 517 16.08 -39.24 1.42
CA LEU A 517 14.90 -38.38 1.18
C LEU A 517 13.64 -39.19 0.85
N LEU A 518 13.78 -40.36 0.22
CA LEU A 518 12.64 -41.18 -0.16
C LEU A 518 12.23 -42.19 0.94
N PRO A 519 10.91 -42.49 1.05
CA PRO A 519 10.45 -43.65 1.82
C PRO A 519 11.09 -44.97 1.31
N ASP A 520 11.36 -45.87 2.21
CA ASP A 520 11.86 -47.22 1.86
C ASP A 520 10.91 -47.90 0.85
N SER A 521 11.45 -48.61 -0.13
CA SER A 521 10.69 -49.30 -1.19
C SER A 521 10.03 -48.38 -2.24
N THR A 522 10.33 -47.09 -2.33
CA THR A 522 9.83 -46.24 -3.40
C THR A 522 10.32 -46.74 -4.78
N VAL A 523 9.38 -46.93 -5.72
CA VAL A 523 9.64 -47.35 -7.08
C VAL A 523 8.80 -46.48 -8.03
N CYS A 524 9.23 -46.32 -9.27
CA CYS A 524 8.46 -45.65 -10.30
C CYS A 524 7.14 -46.39 -10.55
N HIS A 525 6.03 -45.72 -10.43
CA HIS A 525 4.69 -46.33 -10.65
C HIS A 525 4.44 -46.73 -12.10
N LYS A 526 5.14 -46.14 -13.07
CA LYS A 526 4.98 -46.37 -14.50
C LYS A 526 5.82 -47.57 -14.99
N CYS A 527 7.09 -47.64 -14.60
CA CYS A 527 8.01 -48.67 -15.10
C CYS A 527 8.61 -49.61 -14.03
N GLY A 528 8.30 -49.38 -12.75
CA GLY A 528 8.79 -50.20 -11.63
C GLY A 528 10.27 -49.94 -11.26
N SER A 529 10.96 -49.06 -11.93
CA SER A 529 12.37 -48.76 -11.69
C SER A 529 12.65 -48.14 -10.33
N LYS A 530 13.79 -48.43 -9.76
CA LYS A 530 14.36 -47.79 -8.55
C LYS A 530 15.38 -46.70 -8.88
N ASN A 531 15.69 -46.49 -10.16
CA ASN A 531 16.65 -45.49 -10.61
C ASN A 531 16.01 -44.09 -10.58
N ILE A 532 16.05 -43.45 -9.42
CA ILE A 532 15.32 -42.20 -9.15
C ILE A 532 16.33 -41.08 -8.94
N THR A 533 15.98 -39.87 -9.37
CA THR A 533 16.74 -38.63 -9.14
C THR A 533 15.85 -37.52 -8.56
N LYS A 534 16.46 -36.54 -7.91
CA LYS A 534 15.78 -35.35 -7.38
C LYS A 534 15.47 -34.35 -8.50
N GLY A 535 14.39 -33.62 -8.38
CA GLY A 535 14.17 -32.38 -9.13
C GLY A 535 15.15 -31.28 -8.70
N THR A 536 15.39 -30.32 -9.59
CA THR A 536 16.31 -29.21 -9.38
C THR A 536 15.63 -27.86 -9.31
N ASP A 537 14.34 -27.79 -9.68
CA ASP A 537 13.56 -26.57 -9.66
C ASP A 537 13.14 -26.19 -8.25
N THR A 538 13.02 -24.88 -8.01
CA THR A 538 12.47 -24.31 -6.78
C THR A 538 11.07 -23.75 -7.04
N LEU A 539 10.29 -23.57 -5.99
CA LEU A 539 9.01 -22.88 -6.05
C LEU A 539 9.19 -21.40 -6.40
N ASP A 540 8.16 -20.82 -6.96
CA ASP A 540 8.01 -19.38 -7.18
C ASP A 540 7.91 -18.67 -5.82
N GLY A 541 8.66 -17.57 -5.60
CA GLY A 541 8.57 -16.79 -4.37
C GLY A 541 7.16 -16.28 -4.04
N TRP A 542 6.28 -16.12 -5.05
CA TRP A 542 4.86 -15.82 -4.82
C TRP A 542 4.08 -17.02 -4.25
N PHE A 543 4.62 -18.23 -4.35
CA PHE A 543 4.08 -19.40 -3.65
C PHE A 543 4.46 -19.36 -2.16
N ASP A 544 5.70 -18.98 -1.84
CA ASP A 544 6.19 -18.80 -0.47
C ASP A 544 5.32 -17.75 0.25
N SER A 545 5.29 -16.52 -0.27
CA SER A 545 4.49 -15.44 0.31
C SER A 545 2.99 -15.72 0.28
N GLY A 546 2.49 -16.36 -0.78
CA GLY A 546 1.09 -16.78 -0.91
C GLY A 546 0.66 -17.83 0.10
N SER A 547 1.59 -18.60 0.66
CA SER A 547 1.33 -19.66 1.63
C SER A 547 1.41 -19.19 3.10
N THR A 548 1.75 -17.92 3.35
CA THR A 548 1.94 -17.37 4.71
C THR A 548 0.73 -17.56 5.62
N HIS A 549 -0.49 -17.46 5.06
CA HIS A 549 -1.74 -17.68 5.81
C HIS A 549 -1.84 -19.12 6.38
N PHE A 550 -1.21 -20.08 5.77
CA PHE A 550 -1.18 -21.47 6.20
C PHE A 550 0.05 -21.77 7.06
N CYS A 551 1.23 -21.32 6.60
CA CYS A 551 2.52 -21.69 7.19
C CYS A 551 2.84 -20.93 8.49
N SER A 552 2.23 -19.77 8.70
CA SER A 552 2.40 -18.94 9.89
C SER A 552 1.05 -18.76 10.60
N LEU A 553 0.10 -18.04 9.99
CA LEU A 553 -1.12 -17.60 10.65
C LEU A 553 -1.94 -18.76 11.24
N GLU A 554 -2.21 -19.81 10.45
CA GLU A 554 -2.96 -21.00 10.90
C GLU A 554 -2.08 -21.95 11.71
N HIS A 555 -0.80 -22.09 11.32
CA HIS A 555 0.13 -22.99 11.98
C HIS A 555 0.36 -22.59 13.44
N ASP A 556 0.52 -21.28 13.69
CA ASP A 556 0.75 -20.75 15.03
C ASP A 556 -0.52 -20.89 15.90
N ASP A 557 -1.68 -20.53 15.34
CA ASP A 557 -2.97 -20.70 16.00
C ASP A 557 -4.12 -20.79 14.96
N PRO A 558 -4.81 -21.94 14.86
CA PRO A 558 -5.91 -22.11 13.89
C PRO A 558 -7.04 -21.08 14.00
N GLU A 559 -7.24 -20.47 15.18
CA GLU A 559 -8.27 -19.44 15.39
C GLU A 559 -7.92 -18.09 14.75
N ASN A 560 -6.66 -17.90 14.33
CA ASN A 560 -6.22 -16.70 13.62
C ASN A 560 -6.62 -16.71 12.13
N TRP A 561 -7.08 -17.82 11.60
CA TRP A 561 -7.49 -17.96 10.21
C TRP A 561 -9.02 -17.95 10.04
N PRO A 562 -9.60 -17.19 9.07
CA PRO A 562 -8.95 -16.20 8.19
C PRO A 562 -8.59 -14.90 8.93
N ALA A 563 -7.55 -14.21 8.48
CA ALA A 563 -7.19 -12.91 9.02
C ALA A 563 -8.35 -11.89 8.92
N ASP A 564 -8.48 -11.00 9.89
CA ASP A 564 -9.46 -9.92 9.82
C ASP A 564 -9.10 -8.87 8.77
N LEU A 565 -7.80 -8.62 8.56
CA LEU A 565 -7.33 -7.60 7.65
C LEU A 565 -5.98 -7.97 6.99
N TYR A 566 -5.90 -7.78 5.66
CA TYR A 566 -4.68 -7.62 4.89
C TYR A 566 -4.53 -6.15 4.50
N LEU A 567 -3.32 -5.58 4.63
CA LEU A 567 -3.04 -4.19 4.27
C LEU A 567 -1.73 -4.11 3.49
N GLU A 568 -1.80 -3.75 2.19
CA GLU A 568 -0.63 -3.54 1.34
C GLU A 568 -0.90 -2.50 0.24
N GLY A 569 0.11 -2.26 -0.62
CA GLY A 569 -0.01 -1.41 -1.80
C GLY A 569 -0.88 -1.98 -2.91
N ALA A 570 -1.33 -1.11 -3.81
CA ALA A 570 -2.20 -1.47 -4.93
C ALA A 570 -1.53 -2.41 -5.96
N ASP A 571 -0.20 -2.56 -5.94
CA ASP A 571 0.54 -3.53 -6.74
C ASP A 571 0.27 -4.98 -6.28
N GLN A 572 -0.11 -5.18 -5.02
CA GLN A 572 -0.31 -6.50 -4.44
C GLN A 572 -1.58 -7.23 -4.93
N TYR A 573 -2.42 -6.58 -5.73
CA TYR A 573 -3.48 -7.27 -6.46
C TYR A 573 -2.95 -8.32 -7.46
N ARG A 574 -1.75 -8.11 -8.03
CA ARG A 574 -1.02 -9.10 -8.83
C ARG A 574 0.04 -9.88 -8.06
N GLY A 575 0.23 -9.56 -6.79
CA GLY A 575 1.21 -10.19 -5.90
C GLY A 575 0.53 -10.95 -4.77
N TRP A 576 0.83 -10.55 -3.54
CA TRP A 576 0.47 -11.25 -2.33
C TRP A 576 -1.04 -11.43 -2.10
N PHE A 577 -1.87 -10.44 -2.40
CA PHE A 577 -3.33 -10.60 -2.27
C PHE A 577 -3.84 -11.74 -3.14
N GLN A 578 -3.37 -11.83 -4.39
CA GLN A 578 -3.81 -12.85 -5.32
C GLN A 578 -3.19 -14.22 -5.03
N SER A 579 -1.89 -14.29 -4.75
CA SER A 579 -1.24 -15.58 -4.45
C SER A 579 -1.79 -16.21 -3.17
N SER A 580 -2.03 -15.39 -2.11
CA SER A 580 -2.71 -15.85 -0.89
C SER A 580 -4.14 -16.35 -1.16
N LEU A 581 -4.90 -15.65 -1.98
CA LEU A 581 -6.25 -16.07 -2.38
C LEU A 581 -6.22 -17.43 -3.08
N LEU A 582 -5.34 -17.58 -4.07
CA LEU A 582 -5.28 -18.80 -4.88
C LEU A 582 -4.85 -20.02 -4.04
N THR A 583 -3.83 -19.89 -3.20
CA THR A 583 -3.38 -20.99 -2.32
C THR A 583 -4.43 -21.33 -1.26
N ALA A 584 -5.13 -20.32 -0.70
CA ALA A 584 -6.19 -20.53 0.28
C ALA A 584 -7.42 -21.21 -0.34
N VAL A 585 -7.90 -20.73 -1.49
CA VAL A 585 -9.04 -21.36 -2.19
C VAL A 585 -8.69 -22.77 -2.64
N ALA A 586 -7.49 -22.97 -3.20
CA ALA A 586 -7.04 -24.31 -3.61
C ALA A 586 -6.97 -25.29 -2.43
N THR A 587 -6.56 -24.86 -1.25
CA THR A 587 -6.40 -25.74 -0.08
C THR A 587 -7.65 -25.85 0.79
N LYS A 588 -8.38 -24.73 1.02
CA LYS A 588 -9.48 -24.60 1.97
C LYS A 588 -10.83 -24.21 1.36
N GLY A 589 -10.86 -23.67 0.16
CA GLY A 589 -12.08 -23.29 -0.55
C GLY A 589 -12.65 -21.91 -0.21
N SER A 590 -11.90 -21.07 0.52
CA SER A 590 -12.32 -19.71 0.88
C SER A 590 -11.13 -18.76 0.94
N ALA A 591 -11.39 -17.43 1.01
CA ALA A 591 -10.35 -16.42 1.10
C ALA A 591 -9.63 -16.46 2.46
N PRO A 592 -8.31 -16.13 2.52
CA PRO A 592 -7.55 -16.15 3.76
C PRO A 592 -7.72 -14.86 4.59
N TYR A 593 -8.54 -13.94 4.13
CA TYR A 593 -8.79 -12.63 4.74
C TYR A 593 -10.26 -12.23 4.64
N LYS A 594 -10.75 -11.52 5.67
CA LYS A 594 -12.11 -10.96 5.73
C LYS A 594 -12.21 -9.58 5.08
N ALA A 595 -11.10 -8.82 5.14
CA ALA A 595 -11.01 -7.50 4.53
C ALA A 595 -9.63 -7.28 3.91
N VAL A 596 -9.59 -6.47 2.83
CA VAL A 596 -8.38 -5.99 2.18
C VAL A 596 -8.39 -4.47 2.17
N LEU A 597 -7.38 -3.85 2.77
CA LEU A 597 -7.15 -2.41 2.78
C LEU A 597 -5.96 -2.09 1.88
N THR A 598 -6.17 -1.18 0.94
CA THR A 598 -5.16 -0.89 -0.09
C THR A 598 -4.68 0.55 0.01
N HIS A 599 -3.36 0.74 -0.03
CA HIS A 599 -2.76 2.06 -0.14
C HIS A 599 -2.15 2.31 -1.53
N GLY A 600 -2.01 3.59 -1.89
CA GLY A 600 -1.34 4.03 -3.10
C GLY A 600 0.20 3.96 -2.99
N TRP A 601 0.88 4.50 -3.99
CA TRP A 601 2.33 4.59 -4.04
C TRP A 601 2.86 5.80 -3.27
N THR A 602 4.11 5.71 -2.84
CA THR A 602 4.83 6.88 -2.35
C THR A 602 5.59 7.51 -3.51
N VAL A 603 5.29 8.77 -3.80
CA VAL A 603 5.85 9.54 -4.91
C VAL A 603 6.60 10.77 -4.39
N ASP A 604 7.43 11.38 -5.21
CA ASP A 604 8.14 12.60 -4.84
C ASP A 604 7.19 13.82 -4.74
N GLY A 605 7.73 14.98 -4.40
CA GLY A 605 6.93 16.22 -4.26
C GLY A 605 6.21 16.66 -5.55
N GLU A 606 6.67 16.21 -6.71
CA GLU A 606 6.07 16.50 -8.02
C GLU A 606 5.06 15.42 -8.47
N GLY A 607 4.94 14.32 -7.72
CA GLY A 607 4.06 13.19 -8.04
C GLY A 607 4.70 12.15 -8.96
N LYS A 608 6.03 12.12 -9.07
CA LYS A 608 6.76 11.14 -9.85
C LYS A 608 7.22 9.98 -8.96
N ALA A 609 7.30 8.79 -9.52
CA ALA A 609 7.86 7.63 -8.84
C ALA A 609 9.29 7.90 -8.35
N MET A 610 9.59 7.51 -7.12
CA MET A 610 10.92 7.70 -6.53
C MET A 610 11.87 6.60 -6.99
N HIS A 611 13.01 7.01 -7.58
CA HIS A 611 14.07 6.10 -8.00
C HIS A 611 15.44 6.59 -7.52
N LYS A 612 16.25 5.71 -6.95
CA LYS A 612 17.63 6.05 -6.51
C LYS A 612 18.50 6.60 -7.66
N SER A 613 18.29 6.07 -8.87
CA SER A 613 19.02 6.52 -10.07
C SER A 613 18.65 7.93 -10.54
N LEU A 614 17.45 8.42 -10.17
CA LEU A 614 17.00 9.78 -10.50
C LEU A 614 17.34 10.81 -9.41
N GLY A 615 17.85 10.34 -8.26
CA GLY A 615 18.19 11.21 -7.13
C GLY A 615 16.98 11.87 -6.43
N ASN A 616 15.75 11.42 -6.73
CA ASN A 616 14.52 11.93 -6.14
C ASN A 616 13.98 11.06 -4.98
N SER A 617 14.73 10.03 -4.56
CA SER A 617 14.36 9.16 -3.44
C SER A 617 14.66 9.83 -2.11
N ILE A 618 13.67 9.83 -1.21
CA ILE A 618 13.79 10.20 0.20
C ILE A 618 13.79 8.90 1.02
N LEU A 619 14.72 8.78 1.96
CA LEU A 619 14.85 7.60 2.80
C LEU A 619 14.44 7.90 4.25
N PRO A 620 13.85 6.92 4.98
CA PRO A 620 13.54 7.08 6.40
C PRO A 620 14.81 7.40 7.22
N ASP A 621 15.95 6.81 6.88
CA ASP A 621 17.26 7.06 7.50
C ASP A 621 17.72 8.54 7.37
N GLU A 622 17.15 9.31 6.46
CA GLU A 622 17.39 10.75 6.30
C GLU A 622 16.38 11.60 7.06
N MET A 623 15.12 11.18 7.09
CA MET A 623 14.02 11.94 7.69
C MET A 623 13.96 11.80 9.22
N ILE A 624 14.16 10.60 9.74
CA ILE A 624 14.12 10.35 11.19
C ILE A 624 15.18 11.15 11.96
N PRO A 625 16.46 11.23 11.52
CA PRO A 625 17.45 12.07 12.18
C PRO A 625 17.15 13.58 12.15
N LYS A 626 16.39 14.05 11.16
CA LYS A 626 16.02 15.47 11.02
C LYS A 626 14.77 15.83 11.81
N TYR A 627 13.74 14.99 11.73
CA TYR A 627 12.38 15.32 12.18
C TYR A 627 11.88 14.45 13.32
N GLY A 628 12.44 13.26 13.51
CA GLY A 628 11.96 12.23 14.43
C GLY A 628 10.98 11.26 13.81
N ALA A 629 10.76 10.15 14.49
CA ALA A 629 9.82 9.10 14.07
C ALA A 629 8.37 9.60 14.12
N ASP A 630 7.96 10.35 15.13
CA ASP A 630 6.60 10.88 15.22
C ASP A 630 6.22 11.78 14.02
N LEU A 631 7.16 12.55 13.46
CA LEU A 631 6.88 13.33 12.25
C LEU A 631 6.75 12.46 11.00
N VAL A 632 7.48 11.35 10.92
CA VAL A 632 7.35 10.35 9.84
C VAL A 632 6.00 9.63 9.96
N ARG A 633 5.60 9.25 11.17
CA ARG A 633 4.28 8.69 11.46
C ARG A 633 3.15 9.67 11.13
N LEU A 634 3.33 10.95 11.51
CA LEU A 634 2.38 12.02 11.16
C LEU A 634 2.26 12.19 9.64
N TRP A 635 3.36 12.06 8.89
CA TRP A 635 3.32 12.09 7.43
C TRP A 635 2.44 10.95 6.87
N ALA A 636 2.60 9.73 7.37
CA ALA A 636 1.77 8.59 6.93
C ALA A 636 0.26 8.79 7.23
N ALA A 637 -0.08 9.63 8.22
CA ALA A 637 -1.45 9.97 8.59
C ALA A 637 -1.90 11.37 8.10
N SER A 638 -1.16 12.03 7.22
CA SER A 638 -1.41 13.45 6.90
C SER A 638 -2.34 13.69 5.72
N ALA A 639 -2.57 12.69 4.90
CA ALA A 639 -3.39 12.76 3.70
C ALA A 639 -4.09 11.40 3.46
N ASP A 640 -4.98 11.36 2.47
CA ASP A 640 -5.62 10.12 2.05
C ASP A 640 -4.59 9.20 1.38
N TYR A 641 -4.22 8.13 2.07
CA TYR A 641 -3.23 7.16 1.61
C TYR A 641 -3.80 6.12 0.61
N HIS A 642 -5.11 6.09 0.37
CA HIS A 642 -5.70 5.23 -0.67
C HIS A 642 -5.28 5.65 -2.09
N VAL A 643 -4.78 6.88 -2.23
CA VAL A 643 -4.16 7.42 -3.44
C VAL A 643 -2.66 7.63 -3.23
N ASP A 644 -1.95 8.03 -4.28
CA ASP A 644 -0.51 8.24 -4.21
C ASP A 644 -0.11 9.33 -3.21
N MET A 645 0.77 8.97 -2.28
CA MET A 645 1.25 9.81 -1.19
C MET A 645 2.52 10.56 -1.59
N ARG A 646 2.44 11.87 -1.62
CA ARG A 646 3.62 12.71 -1.87
C ARG A 646 4.54 12.77 -0.66
N CYS A 647 5.84 12.70 -0.93
CA CYS A 647 6.88 12.79 0.09
C CYS A 647 7.92 13.84 -0.34
N SER A 648 8.10 14.90 0.46
CA SER A 648 9.12 15.92 0.23
C SER A 648 9.50 16.62 1.54
N GLU A 649 10.68 17.23 1.59
CA GLU A 649 11.12 17.98 2.76
C GLU A 649 10.20 19.17 3.07
N ALA A 650 9.58 19.78 2.06
CA ALA A 650 8.61 20.86 2.24
C ALA A 650 7.36 20.38 3.01
N ILE A 651 6.88 19.17 2.72
CA ILE A 651 5.75 18.56 3.44
C ILE A 651 6.12 18.34 4.91
N PHE A 652 7.32 17.82 5.21
CA PHE A 652 7.76 17.63 6.60
C PHE A 652 7.87 18.95 7.37
N LYS A 653 8.28 20.05 6.73
CA LYS A 653 8.28 21.37 7.36
C LYS A 653 6.88 21.84 7.70
N GLN A 654 5.91 21.67 6.79
CA GLN A 654 4.51 22.01 7.05
C GLN A 654 3.91 21.14 8.17
N LEU A 655 4.19 19.84 8.16
CA LEU A 655 3.72 18.92 9.22
C LEU A 655 4.32 19.24 10.59
N SER A 656 5.54 19.79 10.62
CA SER A 656 6.15 20.26 11.87
C SER A 656 5.34 21.41 12.49
N GLU A 657 4.71 22.28 11.71
CA GLU A 657 3.83 23.33 12.22
C GLU A 657 2.54 22.75 12.82
N THR A 658 1.92 21.79 12.12
CA THR A 658 0.74 21.06 12.63
C THR A 658 1.08 20.35 13.96
N TYR A 659 2.18 19.64 14.00
CA TYR A 659 2.69 18.97 15.20
C TYR A 659 2.87 19.95 16.36
N LEU A 660 3.51 21.10 16.11
CA LEU A 660 3.75 22.11 17.13
C LEU A 660 2.47 22.69 17.71
N LYS A 661 1.39 22.85 16.92
CA LYS A 661 0.10 23.31 17.44
C LYS A 661 -0.49 22.33 18.46
N ILE A 662 -0.48 21.03 18.14
CA ILE A 662 -0.94 19.97 19.06
C ILE A 662 -0.10 19.98 20.34
N ARG A 663 1.22 19.94 20.19
CA ARG A 663 2.16 19.93 21.32
C ARG A 663 2.04 21.17 22.22
N ASN A 664 1.90 22.34 21.63
CA ASN A 664 1.77 23.59 22.39
C ASN A 664 0.45 23.68 23.16
N THR A 665 -0.65 23.16 22.61
CA THR A 665 -1.93 23.05 23.30
C THR A 665 -1.78 22.13 24.52
N ALA A 666 -1.20 20.95 24.35
CA ALA A 666 -0.92 20.04 25.47
C ALA A 666 -0.03 20.69 26.53
N ARG A 667 1.04 21.38 26.12
CA ARG A 667 1.97 22.04 27.05
C ARG A 667 1.29 23.16 27.85
N PHE A 668 0.41 23.93 27.24
CA PHE A 668 -0.36 24.97 27.93
C PHE A 668 -1.25 24.35 29.01
N ILE A 669 -1.95 23.28 28.68
CA ILE A 669 -2.82 22.55 29.62
C ILE A 669 -2.00 21.98 30.76
N LEU A 670 -0.92 21.24 30.46
CA LEU A 670 -0.01 20.67 31.48
C LEU A 670 0.49 21.71 32.45
N GLY A 671 0.92 22.88 31.97
CA GLY A 671 1.40 23.95 32.83
C GLY A 671 0.34 24.49 33.79
N ASN A 672 -0.94 24.42 33.42
CA ASN A 672 -2.05 24.93 34.25
C ASN A 672 -2.69 23.83 35.11
N LEU A 673 -2.26 22.56 34.97
CA LEU A 673 -2.63 21.46 35.86
C LEU A 673 -1.69 21.31 37.09
N ASP A 674 -0.70 22.19 37.24
CA ASP A 674 0.17 22.17 38.43
C ASP A 674 -0.66 22.26 39.72
N GLY A 675 -0.46 21.28 40.62
CA GLY A 675 -1.20 21.14 41.87
C GLY A 675 -2.69 20.75 41.72
N PHE A 676 -3.08 20.17 40.61
CA PHE A 676 -4.41 19.60 40.41
C PHE A 676 -4.42 18.09 40.72
N ASP A 677 -5.38 17.65 41.53
CA ASP A 677 -5.63 16.22 41.79
C ASP A 677 -6.82 15.77 40.93
N PRO A 678 -6.62 14.86 39.95
CA PRO A 678 -7.69 14.33 39.13
C PRO A 678 -8.78 13.54 39.88
N ASN A 679 -8.48 13.09 41.11
CA ASN A 679 -9.46 12.41 41.94
C ASN A 679 -10.48 13.37 42.59
N GLU A 680 -10.15 14.69 42.62
CA GLU A 680 -10.98 15.75 43.15
C GLU A 680 -11.61 16.61 42.03
N ARG A 681 -11.96 16.00 40.88
CA ARG A 681 -12.59 16.71 39.76
C ARG A 681 -13.95 17.28 40.12
N VAL A 682 -14.22 18.49 39.64
CA VAL A 682 -15.56 19.07 39.66
C VAL A 682 -16.47 18.26 38.69
N SER A 683 -17.67 17.89 39.14
CA SER A 683 -18.63 17.16 38.28
C SER A 683 -19.10 18.04 37.11
N PHE A 684 -19.51 17.43 35.99
CA PHE A 684 -19.99 18.17 34.81
C PHE A 684 -21.12 19.15 35.16
N GLU A 685 -22.07 18.71 35.95
CA GLU A 685 -23.23 19.52 36.37
C GLU A 685 -22.82 20.76 37.15
N ASP A 686 -21.73 20.68 37.95
CA ASP A 686 -21.21 21.72 38.80
C ASP A 686 -20.16 22.63 38.15
N MET A 687 -19.74 22.31 36.90
CA MET A 687 -18.79 23.12 36.17
C MET A 687 -19.38 24.45 35.70
N GLU A 688 -18.49 25.38 35.41
CA GLU A 688 -18.85 26.61 34.71
C GLU A 688 -19.31 26.33 33.27
N ASP A 689 -20.22 27.13 32.72
CA ASP A 689 -20.85 26.87 31.43
C ASP A 689 -19.86 26.73 30.26
N ILE A 690 -18.78 27.53 30.27
CA ILE A 690 -17.73 27.41 29.23
C ILE A 690 -16.93 26.10 29.35
N ASP A 691 -16.78 25.58 30.58
CA ASP A 691 -16.11 24.30 30.81
C ASP A 691 -17.00 23.15 30.32
N LYS A 692 -18.31 23.23 30.54
CA LYS A 692 -19.30 22.31 29.98
C LYS A 692 -19.28 22.33 28.46
N TRP A 693 -19.29 23.54 27.86
CA TRP A 693 -19.15 23.69 26.40
C TRP A 693 -17.89 22.99 25.87
N ALA A 694 -16.75 23.20 26.54
CA ALA A 694 -15.50 22.59 26.12
C ALA A 694 -15.57 21.03 26.12
N LEU A 695 -16.21 20.43 27.13
CA LEU A 695 -16.38 18.97 27.21
C LEU A 695 -17.35 18.44 26.14
N VAL A 696 -18.39 19.20 25.78
CA VAL A 696 -19.25 18.85 24.64
C VAL A 696 -18.47 18.86 23.32
N ARG A 697 -17.54 19.81 23.14
CA ARG A 697 -16.64 19.83 21.97
C ARG A 697 -15.67 18.63 21.97
N VAL A 698 -15.21 18.17 23.15
CA VAL A 698 -14.42 16.95 23.31
C VAL A 698 -15.23 15.72 22.86
N ASN A 699 -16.49 15.60 23.29
CA ASN A 699 -17.36 14.51 22.83
C ASN A 699 -17.49 14.46 21.31
N ALA A 700 -17.69 15.62 20.68
CA ALA A 700 -17.76 15.72 19.23
C ALA A 700 -16.42 15.33 18.55
N LEU A 701 -15.28 15.59 19.22
CA LEU A 701 -13.97 15.16 18.76
C LEU A 701 -13.81 13.64 18.86
N ILE A 702 -14.21 13.04 20.00
CA ILE A 702 -14.17 11.57 20.21
C ILE A 702 -14.98 10.87 19.11
N ASP A 703 -16.22 11.29 18.88
CA ASP A 703 -17.11 10.69 17.86
C ASP A 703 -16.49 10.74 16.45
N ARG A 704 -15.96 11.90 16.06
CA ARG A 704 -15.29 12.05 14.75
C ARG A 704 -14.05 11.17 14.62
N CYS A 705 -13.19 11.18 15.64
CA CYS A 705 -11.94 10.43 15.61
C CYS A 705 -12.19 8.92 15.64
N THR A 706 -13.14 8.45 16.46
CA THR A 706 -13.50 7.04 16.52
C THR A 706 -14.04 6.54 15.18
N LYS A 707 -14.97 7.28 14.55
CA LYS A 707 -15.46 6.96 13.21
C LYS A 707 -14.35 6.95 12.16
N ALA A 708 -13.41 7.90 12.25
CA ALA A 708 -12.29 7.97 11.33
C ALA A 708 -11.33 6.77 11.51
N TYR A 709 -11.03 6.36 12.73
CA TYR A 709 -10.25 5.16 12.98
C TYR A 709 -10.94 3.87 12.51
N ASP A 710 -12.24 3.73 12.78
CA ASP A 710 -13.03 2.56 12.38
C ASP A 710 -13.13 2.42 10.85
N ASN A 711 -13.06 3.54 10.12
CA ASN A 711 -13.03 3.60 8.66
C ASN A 711 -11.61 3.62 8.09
N TYR A 712 -10.57 3.54 8.93
CA TYR A 712 -9.17 3.66 8.52
C TYR A 712 -8.80 5.02 7.88
N GLU A 713 -9.50 6.10 8.21
CA GLU A 713 -9.30 7.45 7.70
C GLU A 713 -8.38 8.28 8.62
N PHE A 714 -7.13 7.88 8.80
CA PHE A 714 -6.21 8.46 9.79
C PHE A 714 -5.94 9.96 9.59
N TYR A 715 -6.03 10.46 8.37
CA TYR A 715 -5.92 11.89 8.07
C TYR A 715 -7.05 12.69 8.71
N ASN A 716 -8.26 12.15 8.79
CA ASN A 716 -9.40 12.76 9.46
C ASN A 716 -9.20 12.87 10.97
N VAL A 717 -8.48 11.91 11.58
CA VAL A 717 -8.11 11.97 13.01
C VAL A 717 -7.21 13.17 13.27
N ILE A 718 -6.09 13.26 12.54
CA ILE A 718 -5.11 14.34 12.73
C ILE A 718 -5.72 15.71 12.38
N HIS A 719 -6.50 15.81 11.31
CA HIS A 719 -7.17 17.03 10.93
C HIS A 719 -8.17 17.50 12.01
N SER A 720 -8.95 16.55 12.58
CA SER A 720 -9.92 16.85 13.64
C SER A 720 -9.23 17.32 14.92
N VAL A 721 -8.16 16.63 15.36
CA VAL A 721 -7.39 17.02 16.54
C VAL A 721 -6.70 18.37 16.32
N HIS A 722 -6.08 18.59 15.17
CA HIS A 722 -5.45 19.86 14.85
C HIS A 722 -6.46 21.02 14.85
N LYS A 723 -7.61 20.84 14.19
CA LYS A 723 -8.69 21.85 14.18
C LYS A 723 -9.18 22.15 15.60
N PHE A 724 -9.41 21.11 16.39
CA PHE A 724 -9.80 21.26 17.80
C PHE A 724 -8.77 22.06 18.60
N CYS A 725 -7.47 21.76 18.48
CA CYS A 725 -6.40 22.47 19.15
C CYS A 725 -6.33 23.96 18.75
N VAL A 726 -6.52 24.27 17.47
CA VAL A 726 -6.39 25.64 16.94
C VAL A 726 -7.65 26.45 17.18
N VAL A 727 -8.81 25.92 16.81
CA VAL A 727 -10.07 26.67 16.80
C VAL A 727 -10.76 26.62 18.16
N ASP A 728 -11.09 25.41 18.64
CA ASP A 728 -11.87 25.30 19.87
C ASP A 728 -11.02 25.63 21.10
N MET A 729 -9.75 25.18 21.14
CA MET A 729 -8.90 25.39 22.31
C MET A 729 -8.14 26.71 22.29
N SER A 730 -7.19 26.89 21.38
CA SER A 730 -6.26 28.02 21.44
C SER A 730 -6.93 29.35 21.14
N SER A 731 -7.86 29.43 20.17
CA SER A 731 -8.51 30.68 19.79
C SER A 731 -9.71 31.04 20.67
N PHE A 732 -10.28 30.08 21.38
CA PHE A 732 -11.51 30.29 22.13
C PHE A 732 -11.32 29.89 23.60
N TYR A 733 -11.45 28.60 23.94
CA TYR A 733 -11.55 28.15 25.34
C TYR A 733 -10.35 28.54 26.20
N LEU A 734 -9.14 28.13 25.80
CA LEU A 734 -7.94 28.39 26.59
C LEU A 734 -7.59 29.88 26.67
N ASP A 735 -7.96 30.66 25.67
CA ASP A 735 -7.75 32.12 25.66
C ASP A 735 -8.65 32.81 26.68
N ILE A 736 -9.93 32.46 26.74
CA ILE A 736 -10.92 33.02 27.64
C ILE A 736 -10.61 32.70 29.10
N ILE A 737 -10.24 31.46 29.43
CA ILE A 737 -10.07 31.01 30.80
C ILE A 737 -8.75 31.44 31.44
N LYS A 738 -7.81 32.05 30.69
CA LYS A 738 -6.51 32.50 31.22
C LYS A 738 -6.60 33.37 32.47
N ASP A 739 -7.49 34.35 32.45
CA ASP A 739 -7.68 35.25 33.57
C ASP A 739 -8.14 34.49 34.82
N ARG A 740 -9.06 33.55 34.69
CA ARG A 740 -9.55 32.69 35.75
C ARG A 740 -8.43 31.76 36.32
N LEU A 741 -7.63 31.17 35.42
CA LEU A 741 -6.53 30.29 35.77
C LEU A 741 -5.44 31.02 36.59
N TYR A 742 -5.13 32.27 36.18
CA TYR A 742 -3.99 33.00 36.73
C TYR A 742 -4.37 33.88 37.93
N CYS A 743 -5.57 34.49 37.92
CA CYS A 743 -5.94 35.54 38.89
C CYS A 743 -6.86 35.06 40.02
N GLU A 744 -7.48 33.88 39.91
CA GLU A 744 -8.25 33.30 41.02
C GLU A 744 -7.33 32.70 42.11
N LYS A 745 -7.91 32.41 43.29
CA LYS A 745 -7.19 31.62 44.33
C LYS A 745 -6.85 30.22 43.76
N SER A 746 -5.71 29.69 44.19
CA SER A 746 -5.22 28.39 43.74
C SER A 746 -6.22 27.24 43.93
N ASP A 747 -7.04 27.32 44.98
CA ASP A 747 -8.05 26.34 45.38
C ASP A 747 -9.48 26.76 45.06
N SER A 748 -9.68 27.89 44.35
CA SER A 748 -11.04 28.36 44.02
C SER A 748 -11.80 27.37 43.15
N ARG A 749 -13.12 27.27 43.38
CA ARG A 749 -14.01 26.42 42.57
C ARG A 749 -13.93 26.77 41.09
N LEU A 750 -13.86 28.07 40.76
CA LEU A 750 -13.77 28.55 39.39
C LEU A 750 -12.51 28.05 38.68
N ARG A 751 -11.37 28.06 39.39
CA ARG A 751 -10.11 27.53 38.88
C ARG A 751 -10.15 26.00 38.77
N ARG A 752 -10.70 25.30 39.77
CA ARG A 752 -10.83 23.85 39.78
C ARG A 752 -11.76 23.34 38.66
N SER A 753 -12.86 24.05 38.36
CA SER A 753 -13.73 23.77 37.23
C SER A 753 -12.94 23.77 35.90
N ALA A 754 -12.17 24.83 35.65
CA ALA A 754 -11.32 24.93 34.46
C ALA A 754 -10.25 23.80 34.41
N GLN A 755 -9.60 23.51 35.55
CA GLN A 755 -8.60 22.44 35.62
C GLN A 755 -9.21 21.06 35.38
N SER A 756 -10.42 20.79 35.89
CA SER A 756 -11.13 19.53 35.63
C SER A 756 -11.45 19.36 34.16
N ALA A 757 -11.98 20.39 33.49
CA ALA A 757 -12.23 20.35 32.07
C ALA A 757 -10.94 20.19 31.24
N MET A 758 -9.88 20.92 31.58
CA MET A 758 -8.58 20.81 30.92
C MET A 758 -7.96 19.42 31.09
N TYR A 759 -8.13 18.79 32.24
CA TYR A 759 -7.66 17.42 32.44
C TYR A 759 -8.37 16.43 31.50
N GLU A 760 -9.72 16.47 31.44
CA GLU A 760 -10.51 15.63 30.54
C GLU A 760 -10.16 15.86 29.06
N ILE A 761 -9.94 17.13 28.68
CA ILE A 761 -9.49 17.50 27.32
C ILE A 761 -8.14 16.88 27.02
N LEU A 762 -7.16 16.98 27.93
CA LEU A 762 -5.81 16.48 27.73
C LEU A 762 -5.77 14.97 27.68
N ASP A 763 -6.42 14.29 28.63
CA ASP A 763 -6.49 12.84 28.70
C ASP A 763 -7.12 12.26 27.43
N THR A 764 -8.25 12.85 26.97
CA THR A 764 -8.88 12.47 25.70
C THR A 764 -7.95 12.68 24.52
N MET A 765 -7.36 13.87 24.41
CA MET A 765 -6.50 14.23 23.28
C MET A 765 -5.28 13.32 23.18
N VAL A 766 -4.64 13.01 24.30
CA VAL A 766 -3.47 12.13 24.36
C VAL A 766 -3.81 10.72 23.90
N ARG A 767 -4.93 10.16 24.35
CA ARG A 767 -5.37 8.82 23.94
C ARG A 767 -5.76 8.80 22.45
N LEU A 768 -6.44 9.83 21.94
CA LEU A 768 -6.83 9.91 20.52
C LEU A 768 -5.62 9.98 19.59
N ILE A 769 -4.51 10.63 19.98
CA ILE A 769 -3.31 10.71 19.13
C ILE A 769 -2.31 9.57 19.38
N ALA A 770 -2.48 8.75 20.42
CA ALA A 770 -1.53 7.70 20.80
C ALA A 770 -1.23 6.68 19.68
N PRO A 771 -2.19 6.25 18.86
CA PRO A 771 -1.87 5.38 17.74
C PRO A 771 -0.93 6.03 16.71
N ILE A 772 -1.02 7.33 16.47
CA ILE A 772 -0.31 8.04 15.41
C ILE A 772 0.98 8.71 15.93
N LEU A 773 0.87 9.55 16.97
CA LEU A 773 2.00 10.27 17.59
C LEU A 773 2.47 9.52 18.85
N ALA A 774 3.01 8.32 18.64
CA ALA A 774 3.25 7.34 19.69
C ALA A 774 4.21 7.82 20.78
N PHE A 775 5.28 8.52 20.39
CA PHE A 775 6.27 9.03 21.33
C PHE A 775 5.77 10.27 22.07
N THR A 776 5.19 11.23 21.35
CA THR A 776 4.69 12.48 21.92
C THR A 776 3.51 12.23 22.86
N SER A 777 2.61 11.32 22.52
CA SER A 777 1.48 10.98 23.38
C SER A 777 1.96 10.41 24.73
N ASN A 778 2.93 9.51 24.70
CA ASN A 778 3.48 8.97 25.94
C ASN A 778 4.32 10.01 26.73
N GLU A 779 5.02 10.92 26.04
CA GLU A 779 5.72 12.04 26.71
C GLU A 779 4.72 12.95 27.46
N ILE A 780 3.57 13.25 26.84
CA ILE A 780 2.50 14.02 27.47
C ILE A 780 1.90 13.23 28.63
N TRP A 781 1.63 11.94 28.43
CA TRP A 781 1.09 11.03 29.44
C TRP A 781 1.94 11.02 30.71
N GLN A 782 3.25 10.87 30.56
CA GLN A 782 4.19 10.87 31.68
C GLN A 782 4.28 12.22 32.42
N ALA A 783 3.88 13.30 31.77
CA ALA A 783 3.94 14.65 32.33
C ALA A 783 2.62 15.12 32.97
N MET A 784 1.51 14.39 32.77
CA MET A 784 0.21 14.76 33.32
C MET A 784 -0.09 14.06 34.66
N PRO A 785 -0.92 14.66 35.53
CA PRO A 785 -1.43 13.94 36.69
C PRO A 785 -2.40 12.82 36.26
N HIS A 786 -2.55 11.77 37.06
CA HIS A 786 -3.44 10.65 36.80
C HIS A 786 -4.38 10.40 37.99
N ASP A 787 -5.58 9.95 37.68
CA ASP A 787 -6.48 9.42 38.68
C ASP A 787 -6.15 7.95 39.03
N THR A 788 -6.77 7.42 40.06
CA THR A 788 -6.51 6.07 40.55
C THR A 788 -6.95 4.95 39.61
N SER A 789 -7.70 5.25 38.53
CA SER A 789 -8.18 4.25 37.55
C SER A 789 -7.23 4.09 36.36
N ALA A 790 -6.31 5.04 36.18
CA ALA A 790 -5.40 5.04 35.04
C ALA A 790 -4.15 4.17 35.29
N GLU A 791 -3.73 3.42 34.27
CA GLU A 791 -2.40 2.81 34.24
C GLU A 791 -1.38 3.89 33.86
N THR A 792 -0.48 4.20 34.78
CA THR A 792 0.39 5.39 34.67
C THR A 792 1.65 5.18 33.86
N GLU A 793 2.09 3.92 33.66
CA GLU A 793 3.38 3.65 33.02
C GLU A 793 3.37 3.94 31.52
N HIS A 794 2.23 3.71 30.85
CA HIS A 794 2.14 4.03 29.40
C HIS A 794 0.70 4.26 28.95
N VAL A 795 0.49 5.26 28.07
CA VAL A 795 -0.84 5.59 27.52
C VAL A 795 -1.51 4.40 26.81
N MET A 796 -0.75 3.56 26.13
CA MET A 796 -1.24 2.37 25.43
C MET A 796 -1.82 1.28 26.34
N LEU A 797 -1.54 1.33 27.62
CA LEU A 797 -2.10 0.43 28.62
C LEU A 797 -3.47 0.88 29.13
N ASN A 798 -4.07 1.88 28.50
CA ASN A 798 -5.38 2.42 28.82
C ASN A 798 -6.35 2.32 27.63
N ASP A 799 -7.66 2.33 27.91
CA ASP A 799 -8.66 2.30 26.85
C ASP A 799 -8.81 3.67 26.17
N MET A 800 -9.18 3.65 24.89
CA MET A 800 -9.63 4.84 24.16
C MET A 800 -10.91 5.38 24.78
N HIS A 801 -11.02 6.69 24.94
CA HIS A 801 -12.25 7.29 25.44
C HIS A 801 -13.42 7.08 24.46
N ARG A 802 -14.59 6.89 25.05
CA ARG A 802 -15.87 6.85 24.33
C ARG A 802 -16.65 8.13 24.58
N VAL A 803 -17.58 8.45 23.71
CA VAL A 803 -18.54 9.53 23.91
C VAL A 803 -19.22 9.38 25.26
N ASN A 804 -19.11 10.40 26.13
CA ASN A 804 -19.77 10.43 27.43
C ASN A 804 -21.20 11.00 27.27
N PRO A 805 -22.27 10.23 27.50
CA PRO A 805 -23.62 10.70 27.30
C PRO A 805 -24.04 11.84 28.24
N ALA A 806 -23.30 12.06 29.33
CA ALA A 806 -23.57 13.16 30.26
C ALA A 806 -23.07 14.52 29.72
N TYR A 807 -22.09 14.54 28.80
CA TYR A 807 -21.54 15.79 28.23
C TYR A 807 -22.43 16.27 27.09
N THR A 808 -23.56 16.87 27.43
CA THR A 808 -24.55 17.39 26.47
C THR A 808 -25.02 18.78 26.85
N LEU A 809 -25.33 19.59 25.86
CA LEU A 809 -26.06 20.84 26.00
C LEU A 809 -27.39 20.69 25.27
N ASP A 810 -28.42 21.33 25.77
CA ASP A 810 -29.66 21.43 25.01
C ASP A 810 -29.49 22.29 23.77
N THR A 811 -30.45 22.23 22.83
CA THR A 811 -30.35 22.96 21.57
C THR A 811 -30.29 24.48 21.77
N ALA A 812 -30.97 25.00 22.79
CA ALA A 812 -30.99 26.45 23.04
C ALA A 812 -29.64 26.93 23.58
N GLU A 813 -29.02 26.13 24.46
CA GLU A 813 -27.66 26.40 24.98
C GLU A 813 -26.61 26.25 23.86
N ALA A 814 -26.71 25.23 23.01
CA ALA A 814 -25.81 25.08 21.88
C ALA A 814 -25.89 26.25 20.90
N ASP A 815 -27.10 26.69 20.52
CA ASP A 815 -27.32 27.89 19.68
C ASP A 815 -26.73 29.15 20.32
N LYS A 816 -26.84 29.30 21.64
CA LYS A 816 -26.29 30.42 22.38
C LYS A 816 -24.76 30.50 22.24
N TRP A 817 -24.06 29.37 22.34
CA TRP A 817 -22.61 29.31 22.14
C TRP A 817 -22.19 29.65 20.71
N GLU A 818 -22.90 29.21 19.71
CA GLU A 818 -22.62 29.55 18.31
C GLU A 818 -22.82 31.07 18.06
N LEU A 819 -23.88 31.66 18.64
CA LEU A 819 -24.10 33.10 18.58
C LEU A 819 -22.98 33.89 19.27
N LEU A 820 -22.51 33.42 20.43
CA LEU A 820 -21.39 34.04 21.15
C LEU A 820 -20.09 33.96 20.34
N ILE A 821 -19.82 32.83 19.70
CA ILE A 821 -18.63 32.66 18.86
C ILE A 821 -18.67 33.64 17.68
N SER A 822 -19.80 33.74 17.00
CA SER A 822 -19.98 34.69 15.88
C SER A 822 -19.80 36.16 16.34
N LEU A 823 -20.40 36.54 17.48
CA LEU A 823 -20.21 37.88 18.07
C LEU A 823 -18.75 38.13 18.43
N ARG A 824 -18.07 37.16 19.05
CA ARG A 824 -16.65 37.26 19.42
C ARG A 824 -15.75 37.45 18.20
N ASN A 825 -16.03 36.76 17.10
CA ASN A 825 -15.25 36.90 15.85
C ASN A 825 -15.36 38.33 15.31
N ASP A 826 -16.55 38.90 15.29
CA ASP A 826 -16.77 40.27 14.85
C ASP A 826 -16.11 41.29 15.81
N VAL A 827 -16.21 41.07 17.12
CA VAL A 827 -15.55 41.92 18.12
C VAL A 827 -14.03 41.84 18.00
N ASN A 828 -13.46 40.64 17.84
CA ASN A 828 -12.03 40.49 17.63
C ASN A 828 -11.54 41.26 16.38
N LYS A 829 -12.32 41.23 15.30
CA LYS A 829 -12.02 42.02 14.10
C LYS A 829 -12.04 43.54 14.37
N ALA A 830 -13.04 44.02 15.10
CA ALA A 830 -13.10 45.42 15.53
C ALA A 830 -11.91 45.82 16.42
N LEU A 831 -11.51 44.93 17.35
CA LEU A 831 -10.33 45.13 18.21
C LEU A 831 -9.02 45.15 17.39
N GLU A 832 -8.89 44.34 16.40
CA GLU A 832 -7.74 44.36 15.47
C GLU A 832 -7.63 45.68 14.70
N LEU A 833 -8.74 46.19 14.18
CA LEU A 833 -8.78 47.47 13.51
C LEU A 833 -8.40 48.62 14.48
N ALA A 834 -8.99 48.66 15.70
CA ALA A 834 -8.65 49.64 16.73
C ALA A 834 -7.19 49.58 17.14
N ARG A 835 -6.55 48.40 17.16
CA ARG A 835 -5.11 48.23 17.42
C ARG A 835 -4.26 48.75 16.26
N ALA A 836 -4.66 48.48 15.04
CA ALA A 836 -3.98 48.99 13.85
C ALA A 836 -4.00 50.55 13.82
N GLU A 837 -5.11 51.16 14.22
CA GLU A 837 -5.30 52.60 14.36
C GLU A 837 -4.64 53.18 15.63
N LYS A 838 -4.09 52.32 16.52
CA LYS A 838 -3.49 52.67 17.82
C LYS A 838 -4.49 53.33 18.80
N THR A 839 -5.77 53.08 18.66
CA THR A 839 -6.82 53.50 19.59
C THR A 839 -6.65 52.75 20.93
N ILE A 840 -6.26 51.49 20.86
CA ILE A 840 -5.92 50.63 21.99
C ILE A 840 -4.58 49.88 21.74
N GLY A 841 -3.89 49.46 22.81
CA GLY A 841 -2.71 48.61 22.70
C GLY A 841 -3.03 47.11 22.89
N LYS A 842 -3.92 46.82 23.84
CA LYS A 842 -4.35 45.44 24.22
C LYS A 842 -5.86 45.37 24.36
N PRO A 843 -6.49 44.22 24.13
CA PRO A 843 -7.93 44.03 24.26
C PRO A 843 -8.49 44.46 25.64
N LEU A 844 -7.77 44.14 26.73
CA LEU A 844 -8.16 44.55 28.09
C LEU A 844 -8.08 46.07 28.38
N GLU A 845 -7.63 46.89 27.43
CA GLU A 845 -7.71 48.35 27.50
C GLU A 845 -9.01 48.89 26.90
N ALA A 846 -9.80 48.01 26.26
CA ALA A 846 -10.98 48.42 25.53
C ALA A 846 -12.25 48.44 26.37
N LYS A 847 -13.07 49.45 26.12
CA LYS A 847 -14.52 49.48 26.27
C LYS A 847 -15.13 49.20 24.89
N VAL A 848 -16.01 48.20 24.83
CA VAL A 848 -16.72 47.80 23.63
C VAL A 848 -18.18 48.20 23.75
N THR A 849 -18.71 49.00 22.80
CA THR A 849 -20.13 49.30 22.67
C THR A 849 -20.72 48.52 21.52
N LEU A 850 -21.71 47.67 21.82
CA LEU A 850 -22.44 46.86 20.85
C LEU A 850 -23.77 47.55 20.50
N TYR A 851 -23.87 48.09 19.27
CA TYR A 851 -25.12 48.62 18.73
C TYR A 851 -25.88 47.44 18.06
N VAL A 852 -27.05 47.14 18.63
CA VAL A 852 -27.85 45.98 18.20
C VAL A 852 -29.10 46.47 17.49
N SER A 853 -29.24 46.15 16.20
CA SER A 853 -30.41 46.51 15.40
C SER A 853 -31.67 45.75 15.89
N ASP A 854 -32.83 46.28 15.55
CA ASP A 854 -34.09 45.62 15.91
C ASP A 854 -34.21 44.18 15.34
N GLU A 855 -33.60 43.94 14.18
CA GLU A 855 -33.58 42.63 13.53
C GLU A 855 -32.71 41.63 14.33
N ALA A 856 -31.59 42.08 14.84
CA ALA A 856 -30.66 41.26 15.61
C ALA A 856 -31.05 41.07 17.08
N ARG A 857 -31.94 41.91 17.57
CA ARG A 857 -32.28 41.99 19.01
C ARG A 857 -32.70 40.65 19.62
N LYS A 858 -33.58 39.90 18.98
CA LYS A 858 -34.05 38.61 19.48
C LYS A 858 -32.94 37.58 19.62
N SER A 859 -31.97 37.56 18.67
CA SER A 859 -30.81 36.67 18.71
C SER A 859 -29.82 37.12 19.76
N TYR A 860 -29.59 38.41 19.89
CA TYR A 860 -28.68 38.99 20.88
C TYR A 860 -29.20 38.83 22.32
N GLU A 861 -30.51 38.94 22.55
CA GLU A 861 -31.13 38.77 23.87
C GLU A 861 -30.88 37.37 24.45
N LYS A 862 -30.62 36.37 23.63
CA LYS A 862 -30.19 35.01 24.08
C LYS A 862 -28.84 35.04 24.83
N LEU A 863 -28.01 36.06 24.60
CA LEU A 863 -26.70 36.24 25.25
C LEU A 863 -26.76 37.09 26.51
N SER A 864 -27.95 37.55 26.93
CA SER A 864 -28.13 38.56 28.00
C SER A 864 -27.64 38.11 29.39
N ASP A 865 -27.64 36.82 29.63
CA ASP A 865 -27.15 36.20 30.88
C ASP A 865 -25.65 35.85 30.87
N MET A 866 -24.99 36.02 29.72
CA MET A 866 -23.58 35.71 29.59
C MET A 866 -22.67 36.88 30.04
N PRO A 867 -21.54 36.61 30.73
CA PRO A 867 -20.58 37.64 31.10
C PRO A 867 -19.75 38.07 29.87
N LEU A 868 -20.34 38.85 28.97
CA LEU A 868 -19.75 39.21 27.67
C LEU A 868 -18.36 39.81 27.77
N SER A 869 -18.09 40.67 28.79
CA SER A 869 -16.73 41.22 28.98
C SER A 869 -15.66 40.14 29.17
N THR A 870 -16.00 39.07 29.88
CA THR A 870 -15.11 37.92 30.09
C THR A 870 -14.91 37.14 28.81
N TYR A 871 -15.99 36.82 28.09
CA TYR A 871 -15.89 35.98 26.87
C TYR A 871 -15.27 36.74 25.70
N LEU A 872 -15.44 38.06 25.65
CA LEU A 872 -14.81 38.95 24.65
C LEU A 872 -13.39 39.39 25.02
N ILE A 873 -12.96 39.12 26.26
CA ILE A 873 -11.64 39.49 26.83
C ILE A 873 -11.42 41.01 26.75
N VAL A 874 -12.42 41.80 27.17
CA VAL A 874 -12.37 43.25 27.24
C VAL A 874 -12.73 43.73 28.64
N SER A 875 -12.37 44.97 28.97
CA SER A 875 -12.63 45.49 30.30
C SER A 875 -14.10 45.88 30.54
N GLU A 876 -14.79 46.34 29.51
CA GLU A 876 -16.18 46.80 29.61
C GLU A 876 -16.95 46.51 28.30
N VAL A 877 -18.17 46.05 28.46
CA VAL A 877 -19.14 45.91 27.33
C VAL A 877 -20.38 46.70 27.67
N GLU A 878 -20.78 47.59 26.75
CA GLU A 878 -22.02 48.31 26.78
C GLU A 878 -22.91 47.91 25.62
N THR A 879 -24.18 47.66 25.86
CA THR A 879 -25.15 47.29 24.80
C THR A 879 -26.13 48.43 24.59
N VAL A 880 -26.29 48.85 23.35
CA VAL A 880 -27.22 49.89 22.94
C VAL A 880 -28.13 49.34 21.82
N PHE A 881 -29.42 49.33 22.09
CA PHE A 881 -30.38 48.92 21.07
C PHE A 881 -30.62 50.05 20.09
N GLY A 882 -30.33 49.84 18.81
CA GLY A 882 -30.43 50.83 17.76
C GLY A 882 -29.21 50.78 16.82
N THR A 883 -29.02 51.89 16.08
CA THR A 883 -27.91 52.01 15.11
C THR A 883 -26.80 52.88 15.70
N GLY A 884 -25.56 52.57 15.36
CA GLY A 884 -24.38 53.32 15.76
C GLY A 884 -23.25 53.23 14.73
N GLU A 885 -22.17 54.00 15.00
CA GLU A 885 -20.95 53.96 14.19
C GLU A 885 -19.95 52.96 14.74
N GLY A 886 -19.26 52.24 13.84
CA GLY A 886 -18.24 51.25 14.16
C GLY A 886 -18.12 50.19 13.08
N TYR A 887 -17.46 49.08 13.45
CA TYR A 887 -17.32 47.88 12.59
C TYR A 887 -18.67 47.16 12.52
N LYS A 888 -19.17 46.96 11.32
CA LYS A 888 -20.41 46.19 11.09
C LYS A 888 -20.10 44.69 11.12
N GLY A 889 -20.72 43.97 12.01
CA GLY A 889 -20.55 42.51 12.13
C GLY A 889 -20.93 41.78 10.85
N GLU A 890 -20.05 40.91 10.43
CA GLU A 890 -20.21 40.07 9.25
C GLU A 890 -20.78 38.68 9.64
N GLU A 891 -20.35 38.12 10.77
CA GLU A 891 -20.81 36.83 11.28
C GLU A 891 -22.09 36.98 12.14
N PHE A 892 -22.13 37.98 13.01
CA PHE A 892 -23.34 38.33 13.76
C PHE A 892 -24.03 39.51 13.08
N THR A 893 -24.80 39.22 12.05
CA THR A 893 -25.47 40.26 11.25
C THR A 893 -26.39 41.14 12.09
N GLY A 894 -26.30 42.45 11.91
CA GLY A 894 -27.12 43.42 12.60
C GLY A 894 -26.54 43.93 13.92
N VAL A 895 -25.33 43.57 14.25
CA VAL A 895 -24.55 44.16 15.36
C VAL A 895 -23.45 45.05 14.78
N THR A 896 -23.28 46.27 15.31
CA THR A 896 -22.16 47.17 15.00
C THR A 896 -21.29 47.32 16.24
N VAL A 897 -19.99 47.14 16.10
CA VAL A 897 -19.02 47.11 17.20
C VAL A 897 -18.21 48.41 17.20
N ARG A 898 -18.27 49.19 18.27
CA ARG A 898 -17.41 50.34 18.50
C ARG A 898 -16.42 50.02 19.62
N VAL A 899 -15.16 50.36 19.40
CA VAL A 899 -14.05 50.10 20.34
C VAL A 899 -13.46 51.44 20.75
N GLU A 900 -13.38 51.67 22.06
CA GLU A 900 -12.81 52.86 22.67
C GLU A 900 -11.92 52.50 23.86
N PRO A 901 -10.93 53.32 24.28
CA PRO A 901 -10.18 53.09 25.50
C PRO A 901 -11.11 53.13 26.71
N SER A 902 -10.99 52.15 27.62
CA SER A 902 -11.74 52.18 28.88
C SER A 902 -11.29 53.36 29.74
N PRO A 903 -12.22 54.17 30.28
CA PRO A 903 -11.90 55.29 31.15
C PRO A 903 -11.52 54.84 32.58
N ALA A 904 -11.75 53.61 32.93
CA ALA A 904 -11.51 53.09 34.27
C ALA A 904 -10.00 52.85 34.53
N PRO A 905 -9.54 52.94 35.80
CA PRO A 905 -8.16 52.68 36.16
C PRO A 905 -7.80 51.17 35.98
N LYS A 906 -6.54 50.90 35.64
CA LYS A 906 -6.02 49.56 35.41
C LYS A 906 -5.68 48.85 36.72
N CYS A 907 -6.14 47.62 36.88
CA CYS A 907 -5.68 46.72 37.90
C CYS A 907 -4.30 46.16 37.55
N ILE A 908 -3.30 46.35 38.39
CA ILE A 908 -1.90 45.93 38.12
C ILE A 908 -1.69 44.42 38.17
N ARG A 909 -2.65 43.63 38.74
CA ARG A 909 -2.55 42.17 38.86
C ARG A 909 -3.23 41.45 37.69
N CYS A 910 -4.50 41.76 37.35
CA CYS A 910 -5.21 41.09 36.27
C CYS A 910 -5.23 41.94 34.95
N TRP A 911 -4.74 43.17 35.02
CA TRP A 911 -4.64 44.11 33.91
C TRP A 911 -5.98 44.63 33.29
N THR A 912 -7.11 44.17 33.85
CA THR A 912 -8.43 44.66 33.50
C THR A 912 -8.62 46.10 34.02
N HIS A 913 -9.20 46.97 33.23
CA HIS A 913 -9.62 48.30 33.69
C HIS A 913 -10.96 48.19 34.42
N SER A 914 -11.01 48.70 35.65
CA SER A 914 -12.20 48.55 36.51
C SER A 914 -12.41 49.75 37.41
N SER A 915 -13.65 50.22 37.51
CA SER A 915 -14.06 51.27 38.46
C SER A 915 -13.91 50.88 39.95
N THR A 916 -13.61 49.61 40.21
CA THR A 916 -13.38 49.09 41.55
C THR A 916 -11.92 49.20 42.02
N VAL A 917 -10.97 49.55 41.16
CA VAL A 917 -9.58 49.84 41.53
C VAL A 917 -9.55 51.07 42.44
N GLY A 918 -8.79 50.98 43.51
CA GLY A 918 -8.73 52.05 44.53
C GLY A 918 -9.74 51.92 45.66
N LYS A 919 -10.64 50.91 45.63
CA LYS A 919 -11.67 50.77 46.69
C LYS A 919 -11.23 49.86 47.85
N SER A 920 -10.16 49.09 47.69
CA SER A 920 -9.59 48.27 48.79
C SER A 920 -8.55 49.05 49.54
N ALA A 921 -8.69 49.16 50.87
CA ALA A 921 -7.70 49.85 51.73
C ALA A 921 -6.37 49.09 51.82
N GLU A 922 -6.39 47.75 51.76
CA GLU A 922 -5.22 46.90 51.81
C GLU A 922 -4.51 46.78 50.44
N HIS A 923 -5.28 46.83 49.35
CA HIS A 923 -4.79 46.68 47.99
C HIS A 923 -5.33 47.78 47.05
N PRO A 924 -4.90 49.01 47.19
CA PRO A 924 -5.50 50.17 46.43
C PRO A 924 -5.21 50.13 44.94
N GLU A 925 -4.24 49.37 44.44
CA GLU A 925 -3.89 49.25 43.07
C GLU A 925 -4.64 48.08 42.36
N LEU A 926 -5.47 47.34 43.14
CA LEU A 926 -6.19 46.16 42.62
C LEU A 926 -7.69 46.42 42.45
N CYS A 927 -8.33 45.76 41.51
CA CYS A 927 -9.76 45.65 41.44
C CYS A 927 -10.34 44.81 42.61
N ALA A 928 -11.62 44.93 42.89
CA ALA A 928 -12.25 44.24 44.02
C ALA A 928 -12.08 42.72 43.95
N ARG A 929 -12.16 42.11 42.76
CA ARG A 929 -11.92 40.66 42.56
C ARG A 929 -10.49 40.28 42.98
N CYS A 930 -9.49 40.99 42.45
CA CYS A 930 -8.10 40.67 42.77
C CYS A 930 -7.76 40.93 44.26
N ALA A 931 -8.36 41.90 44.88
CA ALA A 931 -8.21 42.15 46.31
C ALA A 931 -8.82 40.97 47.10
N ALA A 932 -10.03 40.51 46.76
CA ALA A 932 -10.67 39.35 47.40
C ALA A 932 -9.90 38.05 47.17
N ALA A 933 -9.20 37.88 46.05
CA ALA A 933 -8.39 36.71 45.78
C ALA A 933 -7.10 36.63 46.64
N LEU A 934 -6.68 37.74 47.23
CA LEU A 934 -5.51 37.82 48.11
C LEU A 934 -5.86 37.83 49.60
N SER A 935 -7.11 38.14 49.93
CA SER A 935 -7.67 38.03 51.29
C SER A 935 -8.06 36.56 51.53
#